data_592ff5fe4167f52cd78f4716d77cef43
#
_entry.id   592ff5fe4167f52cd78f4716d77cef43
#
_cell.length_a   1.000
_cell.length_b   1.000
_cell.length_c   1.000
_cell.angle_alpha   90.00
_cell.angle_beta   90.00
_cell.angle_gamma   90.00
#
_symmetry.space_group_name_H-M   'P 1'
#
loop_
_entity.id
_entity.type
_entity.pdbx_description
1 polymer ?
#
loop_
_entity_poly.entity_id
_entity_poly.type
_entity_poly.pdbx_seq_one_letter_code
_entity_poly.pdbx_strand_id
1 'polypeptide(L)'
;MTACPGLTNTSAVSRGVVSWSAWGCAAAFLLIGAFPLYNVDAYGHLAKGRQIAGLGRVPSVDPFSFWKPTPQPWSNYEWGYDLVTWLIYDHFGPTALILIKCLLLATLGYVLVLLAHRLAKGAKLAAPLAAAVLIFFAPLARIRFTVRPQIVGLVFPAVLLLGISAVYSERTSLRTKRWVVVMLGLLHVVWVNMHGSHLLGVLITVLFLLFSIRTAAFASMALLLALQLLATACTPFGLDIVTDAVAHVFRPEYRDVVTEWGPWSPGHPLYLLIGPVLAIILVLAAMRPVTRSGRFGLAYGVFCVVVSMMAFRSIRFVAHQLLFTAPFIAAGLAQVEWIRESRRTAAFAAGVSFVWAMLASPRLEPFVPFGLGEPRLGHAFAAAEIINEHVEYPRILAPIQDSWPLMFAVPDGRFLVDGRVPFYGPEFIRKVTNSFSDPAALSEILQTYDVDTVVVDHTRAGQRAAVEHLWRSPEWWLGQVQDRQSLFVRRGRAPSLAPLRVIGPGYRVGHLLDPDVSDSDIEEEARRVGNHQNSKAIQGWIQGLRLLRPLARDGAHAGVRMYRTDDEREAAREAYRSLSEAAEVYPGFTSIELYRAMAALAACEESQSREALGRAAYSGETRSTALVAVELALRTGEESQRAAATAHVVRLSEHEESARDPWVAAIVSDLDTRCP
;
A
#
# COMPACT_ATOMS: atom_id res chain seq x y z
N MET A 1 50.74 31.47 34.60
CA MET A 1 50.19 30.52 33.61
C MET A 1 48.83 30.06 34.15
N THR A 2 47.77 30.78 33.86
CA THR A 2 46.38 30.45 34.21
C THR A 2 45.73 29.75 33.03
N ALA A 3 45.48 28.46 33.16
CA ALA A 3 44.77 27.66 32.16
C ALA A 3 43.31 28.16 32.06
N CYS A 4 42.88 28.55 30.86
CA CYS A 4 41.48 28.87 30.56
C CYS A 4 40.59 27.62 30.69
N PRO A 5 39.62 27.58 31.63
CA PRO A 5 38.74 26.42 31.80
C PRO A 5 37.61 26.31 30.75
N GLY A 6 37.54 27.20 29.78
CA GLY A 6 36.38 27.33 28.90
C GLY A 6 36.33 26.43 27.67
N LEU A 7 37.46 25.83 27.21
CA LEU A 7 37.52 25.19 25.86
C LEU A 7 37.14 23.69 25.84
N THR A 8 37.19 23.00 26.99
CA THR A 8 36.86 21.56 27.07
C THR A 8 35.36 21.28 27.19
N ASN A 9 34.59 22.21 27.77
CA ASN A 9 33.16 22.03 28.04
C ASN A 9 32.28 22.24 26.80
N THR A 10 32.70 23.10 25.86
CA THR A 10 31.92 23.39 24.65
C THR A 10 31.93 22.24 23.62
N SER A 11 33.00 21.43 23.59
CA SER A 11 33.12 20.28 22.69
C SER A 11 32.31 19.08 23.18
N ALA A 12 32.16 18.88 24.47
CA ALA A 12 31.36 17.82 25.08
C ALA A 12 29.86 18.10 24.93
N VAL A 13 29.44 19.35 25.19
CA VAL A 13 28.04 19.79 25.03
C VAL A 13 27.59 19.69 23.56
N SER A 14 28.47 20.03 22.60
CA SER A 14 28.12 19.94 21.16
C SER A 14 27.95 18.49 20.71
N ARG A 15 28.80 17.56 21.19
CA ARG A 15 28.66 16.12 20.91
C ARG A 15 27.37 15.54 21.49
N GLY A 16 27.00 15.95 22.70
CA GLY A 16 25.74 15.55 23.34
C GLY A 16 24.52 15.96 22.52
N VAL A 17 24.46 17.22 22.07
CA VAL A 17 23.31 17.71 21.26
C VAL A 17 23.16 16.94 19.95
N VAL A 18 24.26 16.64 19.25
CA VAL A 18 24.22 15.85 18.01
C VAL A 18 23.70 14.45 18.28
N SER A 19 24.21 13.78 19.33
CA SER A 19 23.79 12.45 19.72
C SER A 19 22.31 12.40 20.09
N TRP A 20 21.83 13.31 20.92
CA TRP A 20 20.42 13.36 21.32
C TRP A 20 19.49 13.65 20.13
N SER A 21 19.87 14.55 19.22
CA SER A 21 19.08 14.84 18.01
C SER A 21 19.00 13.62 17.09
N ALA A 22 20.11 12.88 16.91
CA ALA A 22 20.15 11.70 16.08
C ALA A 22 19.29 10.55 16.67
N TRP A 23 19.40 10.31 17.98
CA TRP A 23 18.59 9.28 18.65
C TRP A 23 17.11 9.67 18.71
N GLY A 24 16.77 10.95 18.93
CA GLY A 24 15.39 11.44 18.89
C GLY A 24 14.77 11.26 17.51
N CYS A 25 15.51 11.57 16.44
CA CYS A 25 15.07 11.32 15.07
C CYS A 25 14.91 9.81 14.79
N ALA A 26 15.84 8.98 15.25
CA ALA A 26 15.77 7.53 15.12
C ALA A 26 14.50 6.97 15.81
N ALA A 27 14.22 7.42 17.04
CA ALA A 27 13.01 7.03 17.78
C ALA A 27 11.73 7.46 17.04
N ALA A 28 11.69 8.67 16.48
CA ALA A 28 10.55 9.14 15.70
C ALA A 28 10.34 8.28 14.44
N PHE A 29 11.39 7.95 13.69
CA PHE A 29 11.33 7.09 12.52
C PHE A 29 10.90 5.66 12.85
N LEU A 30 11.35 5.12 13.99
CA LEU A 30 10.91 3.84 14.51
C LEU A 30 9.39 3.86 14.75
N LEU A 31 8.88 4.88 15.44
CA LEU A 31 7.45 5.02 15.74
C LEU A 31 6.61 5.20 14.47
N ILE A 32 7.02 6.10 13.56
CA ILE A 32 6.31 6.35 12.29
C ILE A 32 6.31 5.09 11.42
N GLY A 33 7.36 4.27 11.50
CA GLY A 33 7.47 2.99 10.81
C GLY A 33 6.72 1.83 11.47
N ALA A 34 6.20 2.00 12.68
CA ALA A 34 5.51 0.92 13.42
C ALA A 34 4.07 0.78 12.93
N PHE A 35 3.88 -0.01 11.89
CA PHE A 35 2.57 -0.38 11.35
C PHE A 35 2.59 -1.82 10.81
N PRO A 36 1.40 -2.48 10.77
CA PRO A 36 1.28 -3.88 10.37
C PRO A 36 1.81 -4.19 8.97
N LEU A 37 1.99 -5.47 8.67
CA LEU A 37 2.44 -5.97 7.37
C LEU A 37 1.29 -5.90 6.35
N TYR A 38 0.88 -4.69 5.95
CA TYR A 38 -0.26 -4.47 5.06
C TYR A 38 0.09 -4.50 3.56
N ASN A 39 1.36 -4.33 3.23
CA ASN A 39 1.79 -4.29 1.83
C ASN A 39 1.82 -5.68 1.22
N VAL A 40 1.02 -5.90 0.20
CA VAL A 40 0.87 -7.19 -0.49
C VAL A 40 2.17 -7.73 -1.08
N ASP A 41 3.09 -6.86 -1.54
CA ASP A 41 4.37 -7.29 -2.12
C ASP A 41 5.26 -8.02 -1.11
N ALA A 42 5.09 -7.75 0.19
CA ALA A 42 5.83 -8.47 1.23
C ALA A 42 5.60 -9.99 1.14
N TYR A 43 4.37 -10.39 0.86
CA TYR A 43 4.02 -11.81 0.70
C TYR A 43 4.65 -12.43 -0.55
N GLY A 44 4.77 -11.66 -1.63
CA GLY A 44 5.51 -12.08 -2.81
C GLY A 44 7.00 -12.33 -2.51
N HIS A 45 7.62 -11.47 -1.72
CA HIS A 45 9.00 -11.66 -1.25
C HIS A 45 9.12 -12.89 -0.35
N LEU A 46 8.17 -13.12 0.56
CA LEU A 46 8.12 -14.31 1.41
C LEU A 46 7.97 -15.60 0.58
N ALA A 47 7.07 -15.62 -0.41
CA ALA A 47 6.88 -16.77 -1.29
C ALA A 47 8.15 -17.11 -2.07
N LYS A 48 8.81 -16.12 -2.66
CA LYS A 48 10.08 -16.28 -3.37
C LYS A 48 11.20 -16.75 -2.45
N GLY A 49 11.29 -16.18 -1.24
CA GLY A 49 12.26 -16.57 -0.22
C GLY A 49 12.08 -18.00 0.25
N ARG A 50 10.83 -18.43 0.49
CA ARG A 50 10.49 -19.82 0.80
C ARG A 50 10.95 -20.78 -0.30
N GLN A 51 10.72 -20.42 -1.56
CA GLN A 51 11.15 -21.21 -2.70
C GLN A 51 12.67 -21.36 -2.77
N ILE A 52 13.42 -20.27 -2.54
CA ILE A 52 14.90 -20.31 -2.50
C ILE A 52 15.39 -21.18 -1.34
N ALA A 53 14.81 -21.03 -0.14
CA ALA A 53 15.17 -21.85 1.02
C ALA A 53 14.89 -23.33 0.80
N GLY A 54 13.74 -23.68 0.24
CA GLY A 54 13.35 -25.07 -0.07
C GLY A 54 14.22 -25.72 -1.14
N LEU A 55 14.64 -24.94 -2.16
CA LEU A 55 15.51 -25.45 -3.22
C LEU A 55 17.00 -25.47 -2.85
N GLY A 56 17.42 -24.72 -1.83
CA GLY A 56 18.83 -24.49 -1.49
C GLY A 56 19.62 -23.74 -2.57
N ARG A 57 18.94 -23.12 -3.55
CA ARG A 57 19.52 -22.34 -4.63
C ARG A 57 18.54 -21.31 -5.19
N VAL A 58 19.07 -20.27 -5.82
CA VAL A 58 18.25 -19.28 -6.54
C VAL A 58 17.76 -19.91 -7.86
N PRO A 59 16.43 -19.96 -8.11
CA PRO A 59 15.91 -20.51 -9.35
C PRO A 59 16.24 -19.60 -10.54
N SER A 60 16.66 -20.20 -11.65
CA SER A 60 16.90 -19.51 -12.93
C SER A 60 15.69 -19.56 -13.88
N VAL A 61 14.66 -20.28 -13.48
CA VAL A 61 13.41 -20.49 -14.22
C VAL A 61 12.25 -20.17 -13.29
N ASP A 62 11.21 -19.56 -13.83
CA ASP A 62 10.01 -19.19 -13.07
C ASP A 62 9.27 -20.40 -12.52
N PRO A 63 9.11 -20.54 -11.21
CA PRO A 63 8.37 -21.64 -10.60
C PRO A 63 6.91 -21.33 -10.32
N PHE A 64 6.43 -20.10 -10.53
CA PHE A 64 5.15 -19.62 -10.01
C PHE A 64 4.06 -19.44 -11.06
N SER A 65 4.40 -19.20 -12.33
CA SER A 65 3.40 -18.89 -13.34
C SER A 65 3.19 -19.99 -14.37
N PHE A 66 2.05 -19.89 -15.08
CA PHE A 66 1.69 -20.78 -16.17
C PHE A 66 1.25 -20.06 -17.46
N TRP A 67 1.58 -18.76 -17.58
CA TRP A 67 1.18 -17.94 -18.73
C TRP A 67 1.79 -18.38 -20.08
N LYS A 68 2.84 -19.15 -20.03
CA LYS A 68 3.42 -19.84 -21.20
C LYS A 68 3.53 -21.35 -20.94
N PRO A 69 3.40 -22.17 -21.98
CA PRO A 69 3.46 -23.63 -21.85
C PRO A 69 4.85 -24.14 -21.46
N THR A 70 5.91 -23.38 -21.78
CA THR A 70 7.30 -23.74 -21.43
C THR A 70 7.78 -22.90 -20.25
N PRO A 71 8.61 -23.48 -19.37
CA PRO A 71 9.23 -22.73 -18.28
C PRO A 71 10.02 -21.53 -18.82
N GLN A 72 9.81 -20.35 -18.24
CA GLN A 72 10.42 -19.11 -18.67
C GLN A 72 11.67 -18.78 -17.86
N PRO A 73 12.77 -18.32 -18.48
CA PRO A 73 13.91 -17.79 -17.75
C PRO A 73 13.47 -16.65 -16.83
N TRP A 74 13.98 -16.66 -15.61
CA TRP A 74 13.65 -15.63 -14.62
C TRP A 74 14.87 -15.28 -13.76
N SER A 75 15.15 -13.98 -13.67
CA SER A 75 16.22 -13.43 -12.83
C SER A 75 15.61 -12.75 -11.62
N ASN A 76 15.81 -13.34 -10.44
CA ASN A 76 15.34 -12.76 -9.19
C ASN A 76 16.41 -11.84 -8.58
N TYR A 77 16.42 -10.56 -8.97
CA TYR A 77 17.44 -9.58 -8.49
C TYR A 77 17.38 -9.28 -7.00
N GLU A 78 16.27 -9.60 -6.36
CA GLU A 78 16.01 -9.33 -4.95
C GLU A 78 16.15 -10.60 -4.10
N TRP A 79 16.80 -11.64 -4.65
CA TRP A 79 16.88 -12.96 -4.04
C TRP A 79 17.43 -12.96 -2.61
N GLY A 80 18.41 -12.11 -2.32
CA GLY A 80 19.00 -12.00 -0.99
C GLY A 80 18.03 -11.38 0.00
N TYR A 81 17.27 -10.36 -0.43
CA TYR A 81 16.20 -9.78 0.37
C TYR A 81 15.08 -10.81 0.61
N ASP A 82 14.64 -11.51 -0.42
CA ASP A 82 13.59 -12.53 -0.34
C ASP A 82 13.97 -13.62 0.66
N LEU A 83 15.17 -14.17 0.55
CA LEU A 83 15.66 -15.22 1.45
C LEU A 83 15.74 -14.72 2.91
N VAL A 84 16.33 -13.55 3.13
CA VAL A 84 16.48 -12.99 4.49
C VAL A 84 15.11 -12.71 5.12
N THR A 85 14.16 -12.13 4.36
CA THR A 85 12.82 -11.84 4.89
C THR A 85 12.05 -13.13 5.17
N TRP A 86 12.17 -14.16 4.33
CA TRP A 86 11.58 -15.47 4.61
C TRP A 86 12.15 -16.09 5.88
N LEU A 87 13.48 -16.15 6.04
CA LEU A 87 14.10 -16.72 7.22
C LEU A 87 13.69 -16.01 8.52
N ILE A 88 13.55 -14.68 8.47
CA ILE A 88 13.07 -13.91 9.62
C ILE A 88 11.59 -14.23 9.90
N TYR A 89 10.76 -14.30 8.86
CA TYR A 89 9.33 -14.59 9.02
C TYR A 89 9.12 -16.01 9.56
N ASP A 90 9.80 -16.98 8.99
CA ASP A 90 9.69 -18.41 9.34
C ASP A 90 10.06 -18.70 10.79
N HIS A 91 11.14 -18.05 11.28
CA HIS A 91 11.64 -18.29 12.64
C HIS A 91 11.04 -17.37 13.71
N PHE A 92 10.66 -16.14 13.36
CA PHE A 92 10.29 -15.11 14.32
C PHE A 92 8.94 -14.44 14.04
N GLY A 93 8.26 -14.78 12.93
CA GLY A 93 6.96 -14.29 12.55
C GLY A 93 6.95 -12.86 11.98
N PRO A 94 5.75 -12.35 11.63
CA PRO A 94 5.58 -11.05 10.97
C PRO A 94 6.02 -9.87 11.85
N THR A 95 5.86 -9.97 13.17
CA THR A 95 6.27 -8.91 14.10
C THR A 95 7.77 -8.61 14.01
N ALA A 96 8.60 -9.64 13.86
CA ALA A 96 10.05 -9.47 13.72
C ALA A 96 10.42 -8.71 12.43
N LEU A 97 9.75 -8.97 11.31
CA LEU A 97 9.94 -8.21 10.08
C LEU A 97 9.65 -6.71 10.28
N ILE A 98 8.56 -6.40 10.99
CA ILE A 98 8.18 -5.02 11.27
C ILE A 98 9.22 -4.35 12.17
N LEU A 99 9.69 -5.03 13.22
CA LEU A 99 10.73 -4.51 14.13
C LEU A 99 12.04 -4.25 13.39
N ILE A 100 12.48 -5.16 12.51
CA ILE A 100 13.67 -4.97 11.67
C ILE A 100 13.49 -3.78 10.71
N LYS A 101 12.33 -3.66 10.07
CA LYS A 101 11.97 -2.47 9.27
C LYS A 101 12.09 -1.19 10.11
N CYS A 102 11.55 -1.17 11.32
CA CYS A 102 11.61 -0.02 12.21
C CYS A 102 13.06 0.32 12.61
N LEU A 103 13.91 -0.69 12.87
CA LEU A 103 15.34 -0.49 13.15
C LEU A 103 16.09 0.07 11.93
N LEU A 104 15.79 -0.40 10.73
CA LEU A 104 16.35 0.15 9.49
C LEU A 104 15.96 1.62 9.30
N LEU A 105 14.70 1.97 9.56
CA LEU A 105 14.22 3.35 9.51
C LEU A 105 14.85 4.22 10.59
N ALA A 106 14.99 3.71 11.82
CA ALA A 106 15.71 4.40 12.88
C ALA A 106 17.18 4.67 12.50
N THR A 107 17.84 3.68 11.88
CA THR A 107 19.20 3.83 11.35
C THR A 107 19.23 4.91 10.26
N LEU A 108 18.26 4.93 9.36
CA LEU A 108 18.13 5.97 8.32
C LEU A 108 18.05 7.37 8.93
N GLY A 109 17.12 7.59 9.87
CA GLY A 109 16.96 8.87 10.56
C GLY A 109 18.23 9.30 11.28
N TYR A 110 18.85 8.39 12.01
CA TYR A 110 20.13 8.62 12.71
C TYR A 110 21.25 9.07 11.76
N VAL A 111 21.48 8.32 10.68
CA VAL A 111 22.53 8.56 9.69
C VAL A 111 22.32 9.90 8.98
N LEU A 112 21.08 10.24 8.61
CA LEU A 112 20.77 11.49 7.93
C LEU A 112 20.99 12.73 8.82
N VAL A 113 20.74 12.64 10.14
CA VAL A 113 21.08 13.70 11.09
C VAL A 113 22.61 13.90 11.18
N LEU A 114 23.37 12.81 11.24
CA LEU A 114 24.84 12.89 11.23
C LEU A 114 25.36 13.52 9.94
N LEU A 115 24.75 13.18 8.82
CA LEU A 115 25.12 13.73 7.51
C LEU A 115 24.85 15.23 7.44
N ALA A 116 23.74 15.73 7.97
CA ALA A 116 23.45 17.16 8.09
C ALA A 116 24.49 17.89 8.91
N HIS A 117 24.90 17.33 10.03
CA HIS A 117 25.96 17.89 10.87
C HIS A 117 27.32 18.00 10.13
N ARG A 118 27.63 16.97 9.31
CA ARG A 118 28.83 17.00 8.44
C ARG A 118 28.75 18.08 7.37
N LEU A 119 27.61 18.18 6.68
CA LEU A 119 27.36 19.21 5.66
C LEU A 119 27.48 20.64 6.20
N ALA A 120 27.00 20.86 7.40
CA ALA A 120 27.08 22.14 8.10
C ALA A 120 28.43 22.41 8.79
N LYS A 121 29.46 21.59 8.52
CA LYS A 121 30.80 21.68 9.15
C LYS A 121 30.77 21.77 10.68
N GLY A 122 29.82 21.09 11.30
CA GLY A 122 29.69 21.04 12.75
C GLY A 122 28.92 22.20 13.39
N ALA A 123 28.14 22.96 12.62
CA ALA A 123 27.25 23.98 13.18
C ALA A 123 26.31 23.37 14.22
N LYS A 124 26.21 24.00 15.39
CA LYS A 124 25.57 23.44 16.59
C LYS A 124 24.10 23.07 16.39
N LEU A 125 23.36 23.83 15.59
CA LEU A 125 21.93 23.62 15.35
C LEU A 125 21.63 22.74 14.13
N ALA A 126 22.61 22.33 13.34
CA ALA A 126 22.37 21.52 12.15
C ALA A 126 21.70 20.17 12.47
N ALA A 127 22.12 19.51 13.56
CA ALA A 127 21.54 18.22 13.95
C ALA A 127 20.07 18.34 14.44
N PRO A 128 19.70 19.25 15.37
CA PRO A 128 18.30 19.40 15.79
C PRO A 128 17.39 19.90 14.64
N LEU A 129 17.88 20.79 13.76
CA LEU A 129 17.14 21.21 12.58
C LEU A 129 16.94 20.04 11.58
N ALA A 130 17.96 19.20 11.41
CA ALA A 130 17.84 18.02 10.58
C ALA A 130 16.79 17.03 11.12
N ALA A 131 16.79 16.82 12.44
CA ALA A 131 15.76 16.01 13.07
C ALA A 131 14.36 16.59 12.83
N ALA A 132 14.19 17.91 13.00
CA ALA A 132 12.91 18.58 12.73
C ALA A 132 12.46 18.43 11.29
N VAL A 133 13.31 18.71 10.30
CA VAL A 133 12.98 18.60 8.86
C VAL A 133 12.69 17.15 8.45
N LEU A 134 13.49 16.18 8.95
CA LEU A 134 13.29 14.77 8.66
C LEU A 134 11.97 14.26 9.25
N ILE A 135 11.66 14.60 10.50
CA ILE A 135 10.41 14.21 11.15
C ILE A 135 9.22 14.87 10.45
N PHE A 136 9.36 16.12 9.98
CA PHE A 136 8.32 16.78 9.19
C PHE A 136 8.03 16.06 7.87
N PHE A 137 9.06 15.62 7.15
CA PHE A 137 8.90 14.90 5.88
C PHE A 137 8.55 13.42 6.02
N ALA A 138 8.79 12.81 7.17
CA ALA A 138 8.61 11.38 7.37
C ALA A 138 7.18 10.87 7.07
N PRO A 139 6.08 11.56 7.46
CA PRO A 139 4.71 11.15 7.08
C PRO A 139 4.49 11.17 5.57
N LEU A 140 5.08 12.14 4.85
CA LEU A 140 4.96 12.25 3.39
C LEU A 140 5.77 11.17 2.66
N ALA A 141 6.79 10.61 3.31
CA ALA A 141 7.63 9.51 2.81
C ALA A 141 7.13 8.13 3.26
N ARG A 142 6.15 8.06 4.19
CA ARG A 142 5.73 6.84 4.91
C ARG A 142 5.24 5.73 3.98
N ILE A 143 4.65 6.06 2.84
CA ILE A 143 4.24 5.11 1.79
C ILE A 143 5.39 4.18 1.34
N ARG A 144 6.66 4.57 1.55
CA ARG A 144 7.85 3.77 1.25
C ARG A 144 8.47 3.08 2.48
N PHE A 145 7.88 3.23 3.66
CA PHE A 145 8.37 2.61 4.90
C PHE A 145 7.83 1.18 5.09
N THR A 146 7.52 0.50 4.01
CA THR A 146 6.96 -0.85 3.98
C THR A 146 8.04 -1.93 4.06
N VAL A 147 7.65 -3.17 4.40
CA VAL A 147 8.53 -4.35 4.33
C VAL A 147 8.69 -4.74 2.86
N ARG A 148 9.57 -4.02 2.16
CA ARG A 148 9.91 -4.21 0.75
C ARG A 148 11.39 -3.90 0.54
N PRO A 149 12.02 -4.43 -0.52
CA PRO A 149 13.45 -4.17 -0.82
C PRO A 149 13.78 -2.68 -0.97
N GLN A 150 12.81 -1.83 -1.27
CA GLN A 150 13.01 -0.38 -1.37
C GLN A 150 13.55 0.27 -0.08
N ILE A 151 13.33 -0.35 1.10
CA ILE A 151 13.90 0.17 2.36
C ILE A 151 15.42 0.14 2.33
N VAL A 152 16.01 -0.88 1.68
CA VAL A 152 17.46 -0.96 1.41
C VAL A 152 17.91 0.22 0.55
N GLY A 153 17.09 0.59 -0.45
CA GLY A 153 17.31 1.75 -1.33
C GLY A 153 17.22 3.10 -0.61
N LEU A 154 16.69 3.17 0.61
CA LEU A 154 16.73 4.36 1.46
C LEU A 154 17.93 4.34 2.43
N VAL A 155 18.19 3.21 3.08
CA VAL A 155 19.22 3.10 4.13
C VAL A 155 20.63 3.09 3.53
N PHE A 156 20.89 2.30 2.49
CA PHE A 156 22.24 2.11 1.97
C PHE A 156 22.79 3.37 1.28
N PRO A 157 22.04 4.14 0.49
CA PRO A 157 22.51 5.45 0.01
C PRO A 157 22.83 6.42 1.15
N ALA A 158 22.07 6.42 2.25
CA ALA A 158 22.37 7.28 3.39
C ALA A 158 23.71 6.92 4.04
N VAL A 159 23.97 5.61 4.24
CA VAL A 159 25.25 5.11 4.77
C VAL A 159 26.39 5.41 3.80
N LEU A 160 26.17 5.22 2.49
CA LEU A 160 27.14 5.57 1.45
C LEU A 160 27.52 7.05 1.50
N LEU A 161 26.55 7.96 1.54
CA LEU A 161 26.78 9.41 1.61
C LEU A 161 27.50 9.82 2.89
N LEU A 162 27.17 9.21 4.03
CA LEU A 162 27.89 9.45 5.29
C LEU A 162 29.36 8.98 5.18
N GLY A 163 29.61 7.82 4.60
CA GLY A 163 30.96 7.31 4.35
C GLY A 163 31.75 8.20 3.37
N ILE A 164 31.14 8.64 2.27
CA ILE A 164 31.74 9.59 1.33
C ILE A 164 32.10 10.91 2.05
N SER A 165 31.25 11.39 2.97
CA SER A 165 31.55 12.59 3.77
C SER A 165 32.83 12.44 4.59
N ALA A 166 33.12 11.22 5.09
CA ALA A 166 34.35 10.92 5.81
C ALA A 166 35.57 10.87 4.88
N VAL A 167 35.40 10.38 3.64
CA VAL A 167 36.47 10.39 2.60
C VAL A 167 36.85 11.83 2.21
N TYR A 168 35.88 12.72 2.10
CA TYR A 168 36.12 14.14 1.79
C TYR A 168 36.70 14.94 2.96
N SER A 169 36.58 14.44 4.19
CA SER A 169 37.06 15.15 5.37
C SER A 169 38.59 15.12 5.48
N GLU A 170 39.21 16.30 5.62
CA GLU A 170 40.65 16.44 5.86
C GLU A 170 41.07 15.92 7.26
N ARG A 171 40.12 15.89 8.21
CA ARG A 171 40.35 15.38 9.57
C ARG A 171 40.40 13.85 9.66
N THR A 172 39.97 13.14 8.60
CA THR A 172 39.96 11.68 8.57
C THR A 172 41.31 11.16 8.10
N SER A 173 41.96 10.28 8.87
CA SER A 173 43.24 9.68 8.49
C SER A 173 43.13 8.85 7.21
N LEU A 174 44.21 8.71 6.47
CA LEU A 174 44.24 7.91 5.24
C LEU A 174 43.88 6.44 5.51
N ARG A 175 44.33 5.88 6.64
CA ARG A 175 43.98 4.53 7.08
C ARG A 175 42.46 4.38 7.27
N THR A 176 41.83 5.33 7.94
CA THR A 176 40.38 5.33 8.15
C THR A 176 39.63 5.48 6.82
N LYS A 177 40.09 6.36 5.92
CA LYS A 177 39.49 6.50 4.58
C LYS A 177 39.52 5.19 3.80
N ARG A 178 40.65 4.47 3.82
CA ARG A 178 40.76 3.15 3.16
C ARG A 178 39.78 2.13 3.73
N TRP A 179 39.67 2.05 5.06
CA TRP A 179 38.70 1.16 5.71
C TRP A 179 37.25 1.53 5.35
N VAL A 180 36.91 2.81 5.33
CA VAL A 180 35.59 3.28 4.91
C VAL A 180 35.29 2.84 3.48
N VAL A 181 36.24 3.02 2.55
CA VAL A 181 36.06 2.62 1.15
C VAL A 181 35.85 1.11 1.02
N VAL A 182 36.63 0.29 1.73
CA VAL A 182 36.46 -1.18 1.71
C VAL A 182 35.09 -1.57 2.27
N MET A 183 34.67 -0.99 3.41
CA MET A 183 33.36 -1.29 4.00
C MET A 183 32.21 -0.88 3.09
N LEU A 184 32.31 0.24 2.38
CA LEU A 184 31.33 0.66 1.39
C LEU A 184 31.31 -0.25 0.15
N GLY A 185 32.46 -0.77 -0.26
CA GLY A 185 32.55 -1.81 -1.29
C GLY A 185 31.83 -3.10 -0.89
N LEU A 186 32.06 -3.57 0.34
CA LEU A 186 31.37 -4.74 0.91
C LEU A 186 29.86 -4.50 1.07
N LEU A 187 29.46 -3.30 1.51
CA LEU A 187 28.06 -2.90 1.53
C LEU A 187 27.42 -3.00 0.16
N HIS A 188 28.17 -2.64 -0.90
CA HIS A 188 27.66 -2.71 -2.27
C HIS A 188 27.46 -4.16 -2.75
N VAL A 189 28.31 -5.12 -2.32
CA VAL A 189 28.11 -6.55 -2.57
C VAL A 189 26.78 -7.03 -1.95
N VAL A 190 26.48 -6.60 -0.73
CA VAL A 190 25.17 -6.89 -0.10
C VAL A 190 24.05 -6.21 -0.88
N TRP A 191 24.23 -4.95 -1.25
CA TRP A 191 23.19 -4.15 -1.91
C TRP A 191 22.75 -4.70 -3.26
N VAL A 192 23.69 -5.15 -4.11
CA VAL A 192 23.39 -5.70 -5.43
C VAL A 192 22.53 -6.97 -5.37
N ASN A 193 22.63 -7.73 -4.27
CA ASN A 193 21.85 -8.93 -4.06
C ASN A 193 20.51 -8.68 -3.32
N MET A 194 20.29 -7.45 -2.83
CA MET A 194 19.08 -7.07 -2.11
C MET A 194 18.09 -6.25 -2.94
N HIS A 195 18.57 -5.34 -3.81
CA HIS A 195 17.69 -4.44 -4.55
C HIS A 195 18.38 -3.72 -5.71
N GLY A 196 17.67 -3.58 -6.83
CA GLY A 196 18.17 -2.88 -8.03
C GLY A 196 18.62 -1.43 -7.85
N SER A 197 18.28 -0.79 -6.71
CA SER A 197 18.76 0.57 -6.39
C SER A 197 20.26 0.68 -6.13
N HIS A 198 21.04 -0.41 -6.18
CA HIS A 198 22.49 -0.35 -6.14
C HIS A 198 23.08 0.54 -7.24
N LEU A 199 22.41 0.67 -8.40
CA LEU A 199 22.77 1.62 -9.46
C LEU A 199 22.72 3.08 -9.01
N LEU A 200 21.81 3.44 -8.08
CA LEU A 200 21.82 4.77 -7.45
C LEU A 200 23.11 4.97 -6.63
N GLY A 201 23.61 3.93 -5.98
CA GLY A 201 24.89 3.97 -5.28
C GLY A 201 26.06 4.24 -6.20
N VAL A 202 26.10 3.60 -7.39
CA VAL A 202 27.10 3.87 -8.42
C VAL A 202 26.97 5.32 -8.92
N LEU A 203 25.75 5.78 -9.22
CA LEU A 203 25.48 7.15 -9.68
C LEU A 203 25.97 8.19 -8.65
N ILE A 204 25.66 7.99 -7.37
CA ILE A 204 26.15 8.85 -6.28
C ILE A 204 27.69 8.88 -6.29
N THR A 205 28.33 7.73 -6.36
CA THR A 205 29.80 7.66 -6.34
C THR A 205 30.43 8.34 -7.55
N VAL A 206 29.88 8.15 -8.77
CA VAL A 206 30.33 8.85 -9.98
C VAL A 206 30.18 10.36 -9.82
N LEU A 207 29.03 10.84 -9.33
CA LEU A 207 28.82 12.26 -9.10
C LEU A 207 29.87 12.83 -8.14
N PHE A 208 30.07 12.20 -6.99
CA PHE A 208 31.05 12.67 -6.00
C PHE A 208 32.51 12.51 -6.52
N LEU A 209 32.81 11.49 -7.30
CA LEU A 209 34.14 11.34 -7.96
C LEU A 209 34.43 12.54 -8.85
N LEU A 210 33.49 12.99 -9.68
CA LEU A 210 33.66 14.17 -10.55
C LEU A 210 34.02 15.43 -9.74
N PHE A 211 33.34 15.65 -8.60
CA PHE A 211 33.62 16.77 -7.70
C PHE A 211 34.89 16.59 -6.85
N SER A 212 35.48 15.39 -6.83
CA SER A 212 36.72 15.09 -6.11
C SER A 212 37.98 15.34 -6.97
N ILE A 213 37.84 15.58 -8.27
CA ILE A 213 38.95 15.84 -9.18
C ILE A 213 39.84 16.97 -8.61
N ARG A 214 41.15 16.72 -8.57
CA ARG A 214 42.17 17.62 -7.97
C ARG A 214 41.99 17.82 -6.45
N THR A 215 41.44 16.85 -5.74
CA THR A 215 41.40 16.81 -4.26
C THR A 215 42.08 15.53 -3.76
N ALA A 216 42.42 15.51 -2.47
CA ALA A 216 42.96 14.32 -1.81
C ALA A 216 41.95 13.15 -1.73
N ALA A 217 40.65 13.40 -1.99
CA ALA A 217 39.59 12.37 -2.00
C ALA A 217 39.58 11.55 -3.30
N PHE A 218 40.12 12.05 -4.39
CA PHE A 218 39.99 11.47 -5.74
C PHE A 218 40.36 9.99 -5.81
N ALA A 219 41.55 9.63 -5.34
CA ALA A 219 42.00 8.23 -5.38
C ALA A 219 41.09 7.28 -4.57
N SER A 220 40.59 7.75 -3.43
CA SER A 220 39.66 6.98 -2.59
C SER A 220 38.29 6.83 -3.27
N MET A 221 37.80 7.86 -3.95
CA MET A 221 36.55 7.81 -4.70
C MET A 221 36.67 6.93 -5.94
N ALA A 222 37.79 7.00 -6.66
CA ALA A 222 38.05 6.12 -7.80
C ALA A 222 38.13 4.64 -7.38
N LEU A 223 38.79 4.36 -6.26
CA LEU A 223 38.83 3.00 -5.69
C LEU A 223 37.43 2.53 -5.29
N LEU A 224 36.62 3.39 -4.65
CA LEU A 224 35.24 3.05 -4.27
C LEU A 224 34.41 2.69 -5.51
N LEU A 225 34.49 3.49 -6.58
CA LEU A 225 33.79 3.20 -7.82
C LEU A 225 34.24 1.87 -8.42
N ALA A 226 35.53 1.60 -8.47
CA ALA A 226 36.08 0.33 -8.97
C ALA A 226 35.53 -0.87 -8.15
N LEU A 227 35.52 -0.76 -6.82
CA LEU A 227 34.95 -1.80 -5.96
C LEU A 227 33.45 -2.00 -6.17
N GLN A 228 32.68 -0.93 -6.40
CA GLN A 228 31.25 -1.01 -6.70
C GLN A 228 30.99 -1.68 -8.06
N LEU A 229 31.77 -1.35 -9.09
CA LEU A 229 31.65 -1.98 -10.41
C LEU A 229 31.98 -3.48 -10.34
N LEU A 230 33.02 -3.86 -9.60
CA LEU A 230 33.37 -5.27 -9.36
C LEU A 230 32.26 -5.97 -8.55
N ALA A 231 31.75 -5.33 -7.50
CA ALA A 231 30.68 -5.86 -6.68
C ALA A 231 29.37 -6.07 -7.47
N THR A 232 29.11 -5.26 -8.50
CA THR A 232 27.92 -5.41 -9.37
C THR A 232 27.90 -6.76 -10.10
N ALA A 233 29.08 -7.37 -10.35
CA ALA A 233 29.16 -8.71 -10.91
C ALA A 233 29.04 -9.83 -9.86
N CYS A 234 29.06 -9.51 -8.55
CA CYS A 234 28.95 -10.49 -7.46
C CYS A 234 27.47 -10.85 -7.15
N THR A 235 26.75 -11.34 -8.15
CA THR A 235 25.39 -11.82 -8.09
C THR A 235 25.24 -13.10 -8.92
N PRO A 236 24.31 -14.01 -8.63
CA PRO A 236 24.06 -15.19 -9.45
C PRO A 236 23.75 -14.91 -10.92
N PHE A 237 23.35 -13.66 -11.24
CA PHE A 237 22.94 -13.22 -12.58
C PHE A 237 24.02 -12.43 -13.32
N GLY A 238 25.19 -12.24 -12.72
CA GLY A 238 26.29 -11.48 -13.33
C GLY A 238 25.86 -10.06 -13.73
N LEU A 239 26.15 -9.66 -14.98
CA LEU A 239 25.83 -8.32 -15.47
C LEU A 239 24.39 -8.16 -16.02
N ASP A 240 23.63 -9.23 -16.13
CA ASP A 240 22.23 -9.16 -16.61
C ASP A 240 21.37 -8.27 -15.71
N ILE A 241 21.70 -8.20 -14.41
CA ILE A 241 21.06 -7.27 -13.47
C ILE A 241 21.12 -5.80 -13.91
N VAL A 242 22.19 -5.40 -14.60
CA VAL A 242 22.36 -4.02 -15.08
C VAL A 242 21.48 -3.78 -16.31
N THR A 243 21.48 -4.73 -17.26
CA THR A 243 20.70 -4.61 -18.50
C THR A 243 19.21 -4.52 -18.20
N ASP A 244 18.73 -5.33 -17.27
CA ASP A 244 17.33 -5.34 -16.88
C ASP A 244 16.95 -4.10 -16.06
N ALA A 245 17.81 -3.66 -15.13
CA ALA A 245 17.55 -2.43 -14.37
C ALA A 245 17.51 -1.20 -15.27
N VAL A 246 18.40 -1.11 -16.28
CA VAL A 246 18.40 -0.05 -17.29
C VAL A 246 17.13 -0.14 -18.15
N ALA A 247 16.75 -1.34 -18.60
CA ALA A 247 15.52 -1.54 -19.35
C ALA A 247 14.28 -1.04 -18.60
N HIS A 248 14.19 -1.33 -17.29
CA HIS A 248 13.08 -0.86 -16.45
C HIS A 248 12.98 0.67 -16.35
N VAL A 249 14.10 1.36 -16.28
CA VAL A 249 14.13 2.84 -16.19
C VAL A 249 13.71 3.51 -17.49
N PHE A 250 14.09 2.91 -18.63
CA PHE A 250 13.95 3.56 -19.95
C PHE A 250 12.75 3.08 -20.78
N ARG A 251 12.02 2.05 -20.36
CA ARG A 251 10.81 1.57 -21.05
C ARG A 251 9.56 2.33 -20.59
N PRO A 252 9.04 3.27 -21.39
CA PRO A 252 7.89 4.09 -21.00
C PRO A 252 6.58 3.30 -20.90
N GLU A 253 6.45 2.18 -21.61
CA GLU A 253 5.25 1.34 -21.68
C GLU A 253 4.85 0.72 -20.34
N TYR A 254 5.76 0.62 -19.38
CA TYR A 254 5.45 0.14 -18.03
C TYR A 254 4.76 1.18 -17.15
N ARG A 255 4.83 2.47 -17.49
CA ARG A 255 4.22 3.55 -16.68
C ARG A 255 2.71 3.50 -16.67
N ASP A 256 2.12 3.01 -17.77
CA ASP A 256 0.67 2.89 -17.90
C ASP A 256 0.12 1.71 -17.08
N VAL A 257 0.98 0.76 -16.74
CA VAL A 257 0.62 -0.44 -15.98
C VAL A 257 0.98 -0.31 -14.50
N VAL A 258 2.10 0.37 -14.21
CA VAL A 258 2.58 0.61 -12.84
C VAL A 258 2.54 2.11 -12.56
N THR A 259 1.43 2.57 -11.99
CA THR A 259 1.15 4.01 -11.77
C THR A 259 2.24 4.73 -10.99
N GLU A 260 2.90 4.06 -10.04
CA GLU A 260 3.99 4.65 -9.25
C GLU A 260 5.28 4.96 -10.06
N TRP A 261 5.41 4.41 -11.27
CA TRP A 261 6.55 4.68 -12.16
C TRP A 261 6.35 5.92 -13.03
N GLY A 262 5.13 6.42 -13.08
CA GLY A 262 4.77 7.66 -13.74
C GLY A 262 5.02 8.92 -12.87
N PRO A 263 4.90 10.12 -13.48
CA PRO A 263 4.87 11.38 -12.74
C PRO A 263 3.58 11.50 -11.91
N TRP A 264 3.54 12.48 -11.02
CA TRP A 264 2.32 12.80 -10.32
C TRP A 264 1.18 13.15 -11.30
N SER A 265 -0.02 12.66 -11.02
CA SER A 265 -1.25 12.93 -11.77
C SER A 265 -2.41 13.20 -10.80
N PRO A 266 -3.54 13.80 -11.25
CA PRO A 266 -4.68 14.13 -10.39
C PRO A 266 -5.29 12.94 -9.61
N GLY A 267 -5.05 11.71 -10.04
CA GLY A 267 -5.46 10.51 -9.30
C GLY A 267 -4.56 10.15 -8.10
N HIS A 268 -3.43 10.84 -7.93
CA HIS A 268 -2.54 10.60 -6.79
C HIS A 268 -2.81 11.59 -5.65
N PRO A 269 -2.54 11.21 -4.38
CA PRO A 269 -2.63 12.12 -3.25
C PRO A 269 -1.83 13.40 -3.45
N LEU A 270 -2.42 14.54 -3.13
CA LEU A 270 -1.83 15.86 -3.37
C LEU A 270 -0.52 16.09 -2.61
N TYR A 271 -0.32 15.44 -1.47
CA TYR A 271 0.92 15.55 -0.70
C TYR A 271 2.15 15.01 -1.47
N LEU A 272 1.95 14.09 -2.42
CA LEU A 272 3.03 13.58 -3.31
C LEU A 272 3.50 14.64 -4.33
N LEU A 273 2.79 15.76 -4.49
CA LEU A 273 3.21 16.92 -5.26
C LEU A 273 3.73 18.05 -4.34
N ILE A 274 2.96 18.39 -3.31
CA ILE A 274 3.28 19.53 -2.42
C ILE A 274 4.61 19.30 -1.69
N GLY A 275 4.84 18.07 -1.17
CA GLY A 275 6.07 17.75 -0.47
C GLY A 275 7.32 17.97 -1.32
N PRO A 276 7.42 17.40 -2.54
CA PRO A 276 8.51 17.65 -3.47
C PRO A 276 8.72 19.12 -3.84
N VAL A 277 7.66 19.86 -4.12
CA VAL A 277 7.75 21.29 -4.44
C VAL A 277 8.33 22.09 -3.25
N LEU A 278 7.82 21.85 -2.04
CA LEU A 278 8.35 22.47 -0.82
C LEU A 278 9.84 22.13 -0.62
N ALA A 279 10.21 20.84 -0.79
CA ALA A 279 11.61 20.43 -0.66
C ALA A 279 12.52 21.18 -1.65
N ILE A 280 12.09 21.37 -2.92
CA ILE A 280 12.86 22.14 -3.90
C ILE A 280 13.03 23.59 -3.48
N ILE A 281 11.97 24.27 -3.06
CA ILE A 281 12.05 25.66 -2.60
C ILE A 281 13.08 25.78 -1.48
N LEU A 282 13.03 24.89 -0.50
CA LEU A 282 13.97 24.86 0.62
C LEU A 282 15.41 24.52 0.19
N VAL A 283 15.59 23.58 -0.77
CA VAL A 283 16.91 23.28 -1.35
C VAL A 283 17.50 24.51 -2.04
N LEU A 284 16.73 25.19 -2.87
CA LEU A 284 17.17 26.41 -3.55
C LEU A 284 17.59 27.50 -2.55
N ALA A 285 16.84 27.69 -1.46
CA ALA A 285 17.19 28.61 -0.38
C ALA A 285 18.50 28.19 0.34
N ALA A 286 18.76 26.89 0.49
CA ALA A 286 19.95 26.34 1.13
C ALA A 286 21.17 26.27 0.20
N MET A 287 21.01 26.42 -1.14
CA MET A 287 22.10 26.20 -2.12
C MET A 287 23.30 27.11 -1.84
N ARG A 288 23.08 28.42 -1.74
CA ARG A 288 24.18 29.39 -1.62
C ARG A 288 25.02 29.20 -0.35
N PRO A 289 24.43 29.04 0.86
CA PRO A 289 25.23 28.85 2.07
C PRO A 289 25.95 27.50 2.12
N VAL A 290 25.32 26.40 1.66
CA VAL A 290 25.91 25.05 1.77
C VAL A 290 26.98 24.82 0.71
N THR A 291 26.78 25.25 -0.53
CA THR A 291 27.77 25.07 -1.60
C THR A 291 29.08 25.83 -1.36
N ARG A 292 29.00 26.98 -0.71
CA ARG A 292 30.20 27.74 -0.26
C ARG A 292 31.03 26.97 0.80
N SER A 293 30.45 25.96 1.43
CA SER A 293 31.13 25.17 2.45
C SER A 293 32.18 24.20 1.89
N GLY A 294 32.29 24.07 0.54
CA GLY A 294 33.30 23.25 -0.11
C GLY A 294 32.73 22.25 -1.11
N ARG A 295 33.65 21.47 -1.75
CA ARG A 295 33.29 20.57 -2.85
C ARG A 295 32.30 19.47 -2.48
N PHE A 296 32.33 18.96 -1.22
CA PHE A 296 31.34 18.00 -0.74
C PHE A 296 29.94 18.62 -0.70
N GLY A 297 29.80 19.85 -0.17
CA GLY A 297 28.51 20.55 -0.16
C GLY A 297 27.99 20.86 -1.56
N LEU A 298 28.90 21.23 -2.50
CA LEU A 298 28.52 21.46 -3.89
C LEU A 298 28.03 20.15 -4.58
N ALA A 299 28.77 19.06 -4.44
CA ALA A 299 28.38 17.76 -4.96
C ALA A 299 27.03 17.29 -4.38
N TYR A 300 26.83 17.51 -3.08
CA TYR A 300 25.56 17.16 -2.42
C TYR A 300 24.39 18.04 -2.92
N GLY A 301 24.63 19.32 -3.18
CA GLY A 301 23.63 20.20 -3.79
C GLY A 301 23.19 19.73 -5.17
N VAL A 302 24.15 19.32 -6.03
CA VAL A 302 23.84 18.70 -7.33
C VAL A 302 23.07 17.39 -7.15
N PHE A 303 23.46 16.55 -6.18
CA PHE A 303 22.70 15.35 -5.85
C PHE A 303 21.24 15.66 -5.43
N CYS A 304 21.00 16.70 -4.66
CA CYS A 304 19.64 17.16 -4.32
C CYS A 304 18.82 17.52 -5.57
N VAL A 305 19.45 18.17 -6.55
CA VAL A 305 18.78 18.46 -7.84
C VAL A 305 18.46 17.17 -8.59
N VAL A 306 19.40 16.23 -8.69
CA VAL A 306 19.19 14.94 -9.38
C VAL A 306 18.04 14.15 -8.75
N VAL A 307 18.01 13.99 -7.42
CA VAL A 307 16.90 13.24 -6.78
C VAL A 307 15.56 13.97 -6.90
N SER A 308 15.58 15.31 -6.98
CA SER A 308 14.36 16.09 -7.23
C SER A 308 13.84 15.86 -8.66
N MET A 309 14.71 15.85 -9.65
CA MET A 309 14.32 15.50 -11.04
C MET A 309 13.76 14.09 -11.12
N MET A 310 14.36 13.12 -10.41
CA MET A 310 13.85 11.76 -10.34
C MET A 310 12.44 11.70 -9.72
N ALA A 311 12.17 12.47 -8.68
CA ALA A 311 10.85 12.50 -8.02
C ALA A 311 9.76 13.10 -8.92
N PHE A 312 10.07 14.11 -9.74
CA PHE A 312 9.13 14.65 -10.73
C PHE A 312 8.88 13.69 -11.89
N ARG A 313 9.87 12.90 -12.27
CA ARG A 313 9.72 11.90 -13.32
C ARG A 313 8.90 10.68 -12.85
N SER A 314 8.99 10.33 -11.56
CA SER A 314 8.30 9.19 -10.99
C SER A 314 8.05 9.42 -9.50
N ILE A 315 6.78 9.29 -9.08
CA ILE A 315 6.39 9.44 -7.67
C ILE A 315 7.07 8.42 -6.75
N ARG A 316 7.61 7.36 -7.32
CA ARG A 316 8.42 6.37 -6.61
C ARG A 316 9.61 6.98 -5.88
N PHE A 317 10.18 8.07 -6.40
CA PHE A 317 11.37 8.73 -5.84
C PHE A 317 11.05 9.88 -4.87
N VAL A 318 9.77 10.17 -4.60
CA VAL A 318 9.37 11.24 -3.67
C VAL A 318 9.98 11.05 -2.29
N ALA A 319 9.94 9.84 -1.73
CA ALA A 319 10.56 9.57 -0.43
C ALA A 319 12.08 9.78 -0.45
N HIS A 320 12.78 9.40 -1.53
CA HIS A 320 14.20 9.67 -1.70
C HIS A 320 14.49 11.17 -1.71
N GLN A 321 13.72 11.94 -2.49
CA GLN A 321 13.86 13.39 -2.51
C GLN A 321 13.68 13.99 -1.13
N LEU A 322 12.55 13.74 -0.46
CA LEU A 322 12.23 14.34 0.84
C LEU A 322 13.30 14.04 1.88
N LEU A 323 13.73 12.77 1.96
CA LEU A 323 14.67 12.33 2.98
C LEU A 323 16.11 12.75 2.68
N PHE A 324 16.57 12.67 1.43
CA PHE A 324 17.95 13.03 1.11
C PHE A 324 18.19 14.53 0.92
N THR A 325 17.15 15.33 0.67
CA THR A 325 17.29 16.79 0.67
C THR A 325 17.26 17.38 2.08
N ALA A 326 16.63 16.71 3.05
CA ALA A 326 16.51 17.21 4.43
C ALA A 326 17.86 17.57 5.10
N PRO A 327 18.93 16.76 5.00
CA PRO A 327 20.25 17.11 5.54
C PRO A 327 20.82 18.40 4.94
N PHE A 328 20.61 18.62 3.65
CA PHE A 328 21.07 19.82 2.94
C PHE A 328 20.28 21.06 3.35
N ILE A 329 18.97 20.95 3.43
CA ILE A 329 18.06 21.99 3.91
C ILE A 329 18.45 22.41 5.34
N ALA A 330 18.61 21.43 6.24
CA ALA A 330 18.99 21.69 7.63
C ALA A 330 20.37 22.38 7.75
N ALA A 331 21.34 21.95 6.92
CA ALA A 331 22.66 22.56 6.88
C ALA A 331 22.59 24.03 6.41
N GLY A 332 21.70 24.36 5.49
CA GLY A 332 21.45 25.72 5.04
C GLY A 332 20.77 26.56 6.12
N LEU A 333 19.70 26.06 6.73
CA LEU A 333 18.99 26.73 7.82
C LEU A 333 19.89 27.03 9.01
N ALA A 334 20.82 26.13 9.35
CA ALA A 334 21.77 26.32 10.44
C ALA A 334 22.77 27.46 10.21
N GLN A 335 22.84 28.03 9.01
CA GLN A 335 23.68 29.18 8.66
C GLN A 335 22.94 30.50 8.64
N VAL A 336 21.61 30.48 8.80
CA VAL A 336 20.79 31.70 8.92
C VAL A 336 20.98 32.32 10.31
N GLU A 337 21.33 33.60 10.38
CA GLU A 337 21.78 34.26 11.63
C GLU A 337 20.78 34.10 12.78
N TRP A 338 19.52 34.48 12.57
CA TRP A 338 18.50 34.44 13.62
C TRP A 338 18.17 33.03 14.09
N ILE A 339 18.33 32.01 13.23
CA ILE A 339 18.17 30.59 13.60
C ILE A 339 19.40 30.13 14.39
N ARG A 340 20.61 30.50 13.94
CA ARG A 340 21.89 30.06 14.52
C ARG A 340 22.01 30.37 16.00
N GLU A 341 21.35 31.42 16.47
CA GLU A 341 21.44 31.92 17.86
C GLU A 341 20.39 31.33 18.80
N SER A 342 19.33 30.68 18.25
CA SER A 342 18.20 30.23 19.07
C SER A 342 18.08 28.71 19.16
N ARG A 343 18.61 28.10 20.23
CA ARG A 343 18.38 26.70 20.57
C ARG A 343 16.88 26.40 20.81
N ARG A 344 16.13 27.35 21.36
CA ARG A 344 14.70 27.20 21.64
C ARG A 344 13.91 27.04 20.36
N THR A 345 14.25 27.78 19.31
CA THR A 345 13.62 27.64 17.99
C THR A 345 13.79 26.26 17.38
N ALA A 346 15.00 25.67 17.47
CA ALA A 346 15.25 24.33 16.95
C ALA A 346 14.49 23.24 17.75
N ALA A 347 14.45 23.35 19.08
CA ALA A 347 13.68 22.45 19.94
C ALA A 347 12.17 22.57 19.69
N PHE A 348 11.66 23.78 19.55
CA PHE A 348 10.26 24.04 19.21
C PHE A 348 9.90 23.46 17.85
N ALA A 349 10.73 23.69 16.82
CA ALA A 349 10.53 23.14 15.50
C ALA A 349 10.50 21.58 15.52
N ALA A 350 11.39 20.95 16.28
CA ALA A 350 11.39 19.49 16.42
C ALA A 350 10.11 18.98 17.13
N GLY A 351 9.65 19.67 18.18
CA GLY A 351 8.40 19.34 18.88
C GLY A 351 7.17 19.48 17.97
N VAL A 352 7.05 20.60 17.23
CA VAL A 352 5.96 20.80 16.27
C VAL A 352 6.01 19.76 15.15
N SER A 353 7.18 19.45 14.61
CA SER A 353 7.34 18.41 13.58
C SER A 353 6.95 17.03 14.09
N PHE A 354 7.24 16.71 15.36
CA PHE A 354 6.84 15.44 15.95
C PHE A 354 5.32 15.34 16.12
N VAL A 355 4.68 16.39 16.65
CA VAL A 355 3.20 16.45 16.77
C VAL A 355 2.57 16.34 15.39
N TRP A 356 3.06 17.07 14.40
CA TRP A 356 2.64 16.96 13.01
C TRP A 356 2.76 15.51 12.52
N ALA A 357 3.91 14.86 12.71
CA ALA A 357 4.15 13.52 12.23
C ALA A 357 3.18 12.49 12.83
N MET A 358 2.90 12.61 14.13
CA MET A 358 1.94 11.73 14.82
C MET A 358 0.50 11.93 14.35
N LEU A 359 0.11 13.15 14.07
CA LEU A 359 -1.23 13.48 13.59
C LEU A 359 -1.42 13.25 12.10
N ALA A 360 -0.40 13.50 11.29
CA ALA A 360 -0.47 13.37 9.83
C ALA A 360 -0.37 11.93 9.35
N SER A 361 0.47 11.10 10.00
CA SER A 361 0.69 9.73 9.54
C SER A 361 -0.60 8.90 9.38
N PRO A 362 -1.52 8.84 10.36
CA PRO A 362 -2.76 8.09 10.20
C PRO A 362 -3.77 8.79 9.27
N ARG A 363 -3.66 10.14 9.08
CA ARG A 363 -4.58 10.88 8.20
C ARG A 363 -4.20 10.80 6.73
N LEU A 364 -2.91 10.74 6.43
CA LEU A 364 -2.41 10.59 5.06
C LEU A 364 -2.57 9.15 4.55
N GLU A 365 -2.57 8.18 5.45
CA GLU A 365 -2.76 6.77 5.16
C GLU A 365 -3.73 6.15 6.17
N PRO A 366 -5.03 6.48 6.08
CA PRO A 366 -6.03 6.08 7.10
C PRO A 366 -6.21 4.56 7.23
N PHE A 367 -5.86 3.80 6.17
CA PHE A 367 -5.95 2.34 6.18
C PHE A 367 -4.71 1.65 6.78
N VAL A 368 -3.72 2.42 7.24
CA VAL A 368 -2.47 1.92 7.80
C VAL A 368 -2.32 2.40 9.24
N PRO A 369 -3.02 1.75 10.20
CA PRO A 369 -2.94 2.12 11.61
C PRO A 369 -1.54 1.85 12.17
N PHE A 370 -1.22 2.52 13.30
CA PHE A 370 -0.07 2.10 14.10
C PHE A 370 -0.29 0.70 14.68
N GLY A 371 0.75 -0.13 14.71
CA GLY A 371 0.67 -1.48 15.26
C GLY A 371 1.74 -2.41 14.76
N LEU A 372 1.66 -3.65 15.19
CA LEU A 372 2.56 -4.75 14.84
C LEU A 372 1.72 -5.95 14.33
N GLY A 373 2.37 -6.90 13.68
CA GLY A 373 1.74 -8.11 13.18
C GLY A 373 1.16 -7.97 11.76
N GLU A 374 0.23 -8.82 11.45
CA GLU A 374 -0.44 -8.82 10.14
C GLU A 374 -1.80 -8.13 10.24
N PRO A 375 -2.27 -7.47 9.16
CA PRO A 375 -3.62 -6.92 9.14
C PRO A 375 -4.63 -8.08 9.22
N ARG A 376 -5.69 -7.89 9.99
CA ARG A 376 -6.74 -8.90 10.14
C ARG A 376 -7.64 -9.03 8.90
N LEU A 377 -7.64 -8.03 8.05
CA LEU A 377 -8.56 -7.88 6.91
C LEU A 377 -7.80 -7.48 5.64
N GLY A 378 -8.37 -7.83 4.48
CA GLY A 378 -7.96 -7.27 3.19
C GLY A 378 -7.03 -8.14 2.34
N HIS A 379 -6.62 -9.33 2.80
CA HIS A 379 -5.85 -10.29 2.01
C HIS A 379 -6.65 -11.55 1.72
N ALA A 380 -6.40 -12.17 0.57
CA ALA A 380 -7.14 -13.35 0.08
C ALA A 380 -6.81 -14.67 0.83
N PHE A 381 -6.52 -14.61 2.14
CA PHE A 381 -6.09 -15.80 2.90
C PHE A 381 -7.20 -16.82 3.10
N ALA A 382 -8.45 -16.39 3.30
CA ALA A 382 -9.55 -17.34 3.40
C ALA A 382 -9.84 -18.06 2.06
N ALA A 383 -9.68 -17.35 0.95
CA ALA A 383 -9.72 -18.01 -0.36
C ALA A 383 -8.59 -19.04 -0.48
N ALA A 384 -7.39 -18.72 0.02
CA ALA A 384 -6.25 -19.64 0.00
C ALA A 384 -6.50 -20.91 0.83
N GLU A 385 -7.15 -20.80 1.99
CA GLU A 385 -7.50 -21.96 2.82
C GLU A 385 -8.43 -22.92 2.06
N ILE A 386 -9.50 -22.39 1.44
CA ILE A 386 -10.43 -23.19 0.63
C ILE A 386 -9.72 -23.80 -0.60
N ILE A 387 -8.85 -23.05 -1.27
CA ILE A 387 -8.08 -23.55 -2.41
C ILE A 387 -7.19 -24.73 -1.97
N ASN A 388 -6.44 -24.58 -0.87
CA ASN A 388 -5.54 -25.63 -0.37
C ASN A 388 -6.29 -26.90 0.05
N GLU A 389 -7.52 -26.77 0.55
CA GLU A 389 -8.32 -27.91 1.02
C GLU A 389 -9.00 -28.65 -0.12
N HIS A 390 -9.41 -27.96 -1.19
CA HIS A 390 -10.32 -28.51 -2.19
C HIS A 390 -9.78 -28.57 -3.60
N VAL A 391 -8.67 -27.88 -3.93
CA VAL A 391 -8.17 -27.81 -5.32
C VAL A 391 -6.71 -28.25 -5.39
N GLU A 392 -6.46 -29.38 -6.05
CA GLU A 392 -5.10 -29.86 -6.29
C GLU A 392 -4.45 -29.10 -7.45
N TYR A 393 -3.20 -28.59 -7.24
CA TYR A 393 -2.42 -27.86 -8.24
C TYR A 393 -3.20 -26.77 -8.97
N PRO A 394 -3.78 -25.81 -8.25
CA PRO A 394 -4.69 -24.81 -8.82
C PRO A 394 -3.99 -23.90 -9.83
N ARG A 395 -4.70 -23.61 -10.93
CA ARG A 395 -4.33 -22.63 -11.96
C ARG A 395 -5.13 -21.36 -11.74
N ILE A 396 -4.50 -20.43 -11.04
CA ILE A 396 -5.18 -19.28 -10.42
C ILE A 396 -5.10 -18.05 -11.31
N LEU A 397 -6.25 -17.42 -11.55
CA LEU A 397 -6.37 -16.05 -12.04
C LEU A 397 -6.81 -15.16 -10.87
N ALA A 398 -6.01 -14.16 -10.55
CA ALA A 398 -6.34 -13.16 -9.57
C ALA A 398 -5.84 -11.77 -10.01
N PRO A 399 -6.40 -10.67 -9.50
CA PRO A 399 -5.79 -9.35 -9.66
C PRO A 399 -4.36 -9.35 -9.14
N ILE A 400 -3.49 -8.59 -9.78
CA ILE A 400 -2.04 -8.56 -9.48
C ILE A 400 -1.75 -8.36 -7.97
N GLN A 401 -2.51 -7.47 -7.32
CA GLN A 401 -2.34 -7.21 -5.88
C GLN A 401 -2.78 -8.37 -4.98
N ASP A 402 -3.74 -9.20 -5.42
CA ASP A 402 -4.22 -10.35 -4.67
C ASP A 402 -3.39 -11.62 -4.97
N SER A 403 -2.66 -11.62 -6.09
CA SER A 403 -1.78 -12.74 -6.47
C SER A 403 -0.62 -12.93 -5.47
N TRP A 404 -0.06 -11.87 -4.90
CA TRP A 404 1.06 -11.99 -3.97
C TRP A 404 0.70 -12.70 -2.65
N PRO A 405 -0.38 -12.31 -1.93
CA PRO A 405 -0.83 -13.04 -0.75
C PRO A 405 -1.20 -14.50 -1.07
N LEU A 406 -1.87 -14.73 -2.21
CA LEU A 406 -2.21 -16.08 -2.65
C LEU A 406 -0.96 -16.92 -2.98
N MET A 407 0.04 -16.36 -3.66
CA MET A 407 1.29 -17.05 -3.96
C MET A 407 2.05 -17.48 -2.70
N PHE A 408 1.93 -16.68 -1.64
CA PHE A 408 2.45 -17.04 -0.33
C PHE A 408 1.59 -18.12 0.35
N ALA A 409 0.26 -17.98 0.33
CA ALA A 409 -0.64 -18.84 1.08
C ALA A 409 -1.02 -20.15 0.36
N VAL A 410 -0.85 -20.23 -0.97
CA VAL A 410 -1.11 -21.43 -1.81
C VAL A 410 0.20 -21.90 -2.44
N PRO A 411 1.01 -22.71 -1.73
CA PRO A 411 2.35 -23.12 -2.19
C PRO A 411 2.37 -23.88 -3.51
N ASP A 412 1.36 -24.72 -3.75
CA ASP A 412 1.23 -25.56 -4.94
C ASP A 412 0.50 -24.84 -6.09
N GLY A 413 0.05 -23.61 -5.85
CA GLY A 413 -0.67 -22.80 -6.83
C GLY A 413 0.24 -22.24 -7.92
N ARG A 414 -0.29 -22.21 -9.15
CA ARG A 414 0.30 -21.53 -10.28
C ARG A 414 -0.58 -20.34 -10.66
N PHE A 415 0.06 -19.23 -11.03
CA PHE A 415 -0.62 -17.95 -11.27
C PHE A 415 -0.52 -17.55 -12.73
N LEU A 416 -1.61 -17.07 -13.31
CA LEU A 416 -1.57 -16.55 -14.67
C LEU A 416 -0.75 -15.26 -14.73
N VAL A 417 -0.95 -14.38 -13.75
CA VAL A 417 -0.17 -13.16 -13.54
C VAL A 417 0.08 -12.93 -12.06
N ASP A 418 1.17 -12.24 -11.76
CA ASP A 418 1.49 -11.74 -10.42
C ASP A 418 2.22 -10.40 -10.51
N GLY A 419 2.68 -9.85 -9.37
CA GLY A 419 3.28 -8.52 -9.32
C GLY A 419 4.64 -8.37 -9.99
N ARG A 420 5.21 -9.42 -10.59
CA ARG A 420 6.46 -9.35 -11.41
C ARG A 420 6.17 -8.78 -12.80
N VAL A 421 5.54 -7.62 -12.85
CA VAL A 421 5.07 -6.96 -14.09
C VAL A 421 6.09 -6.99 -15.24
N PRO A 422 7.40 -6.71 -15.03
CA PRO A 422 8.39 -6.76 -16.10
C PRO A 422 8.61 -8.15 -16.70
N PHE A 423 8.35 -9.19 -15.94
CA PHE A 423 8.49 -10.58 -16.39
C PHE A 423 7.44 -10.96 -17.46
N TYR A 424 6.22 -10.44 -17.31
CA TYR A 424 5.11 -10.72 -18.23
C TYR A 424 5.06 -9.77 -19.44
N GLY A 425 5.58 -8.56 -19.28
CA GLY A 425 5.44 -7.48 -20.24
C GLY A 425 4.12 -6.72 -20.14
N PRO A 426 4.10 -5.44 -20.58
CA PRO A 426 2.96 -4.54 -20.35
C PRO A 426 1.72 -4.93 -21.15
N GLU A 427 1.87 -5.53 -22.32
CA GLU A 427 0.72 -5.96 -23.17
C GLU A 427 -0.06 -7.09 -22.53
N PHE A 428 0.65 -8.13 -22.06
CA PHE A 428 0.00 -9.26 -21.41
C PHE A 428 -0.68 -8.86 -20.11
N ILE A 429 -0.02 -8.04 -19.30
CA ILE A 429 -0.60 -7.51 -18.07
C ILE A 429 -1.88 -6.71 -18.37
N ARG A 430 -1.87 -5.83 -19.39
CA ARG A 430 -3.07 -5.09 -19.81
C ARG A 430 -4.18 -6.01 -20.31
N LYS A 431 -3.85 -7.03 -21.14
CA LYS A 431 -4.83 -8.01 -21.60
C LYS A 431 -5.54 -8.68 -20.42
N VAL A 432 -4.78 -9.18 -19.44
CA VAL A 432 -5.35 -9.86 -18.26
C VAL A 432 -6.10 -8.88 -17.35
N THR A 433 -5.56 -7.69 -17.11
CA THR A 433 -6.22 -6.71 -16.23
C THR A 433 -7.55 -6.23 -16.82
N ASN A 434 -7.60 -5.96 -18.11
CA ASN A 434 -8.81 -5.49 -18.79
C ASN A 434 -9.90 -6.58 -18.88
N SER A 435 -9.52 -7.86 -18.89
CA SER A 435 -10.50 -8.94 -18.96
C SER A 435 -11.47 -8.97 -17.76
N PHE A 436 -11.06 -8.47 -16.59
CA PHE A 436 -11.98 -8.38 -15.46
C PHE A 436 -13.17 -7.44 -15.68
N SER A 437 -13.07 -6.50 -16.61
CA SER A 437 -14.16 -5.59 -16.97
C SER A 437 -14.92 -6.01 -18.23
N ASP A 438 -14.46 -7.06 -18.93
CA ASP A 438 -15.06 -7.57 -20.17
C ASP A 438 -15.32 -9.08 -20.08
N PRO A 439 -16.59 -9.51 -19.96
CA PRO A 439 -16.95 -10.93 -19.84
C PRO A 439 -16.48 -11.81 -21.01
N ALA A 440 -16.45 -11.30 -22.24
CA ALA A 440 -16.01 -12.06 -23.41
C ALA A 440 -14.49 -12.29 -23.35
N ALA A 441 -13.72 -11.23 -23.07
CA ALA A 441 -12.29 -11.31 -22.90
C ALA A 441 -11.91 -12.21 -21.70
N LEU A 442 -12.70 -12.16 -20.62
CA LEU A 442 -12.49 -13.05 -19.47
C LEU A 442 -12.69 -14.51 -19.87
N SER A 443 -13.78 -14.84 -20.58
CA SER A 443 -14.06 -16.21 -21.06
C SER A 443 -12.94 -16.72 -21.97
N GLU A 444 -12.43 -15.89 -22.88
CA GLU A 444 -11.28 -16.22 -23.73
C GLU A 444 -10.04 -16.59 -22.89
N ILE A 445 -9.71 -15.78 -21.87
CA ILE A 445 -8.56 -16.01 -20.99
C ILE A 445 -8.76 -17.31 -20.21
N LEU A 446 -9.92 -17.52 -19.60
CA LEU A 446 -10.22 -18.70 -18.80
C LEU A 446 -10.07 -19.99 -19.60
N GLN A 447 -10.49 -19.98 -20.85
CA GLN A 447 -10.38 -21.13 -21.78
C GLN A 447 -8.94 -21.29 -22.31
N THR A 448 -8.34 -20.21 -22.83
CA THR A 448 -7.00 -20.26 -23.46
C THR A 448 -5.94 -20.75 -22.50
N TYR A 449 -6.02 -20.33 -21.25
CA TYR A 449 -5.02 -20.68 -20.23
C TYR A 449 -5.48 -21.80 -19.30
N ASP A 450 -6.62 -22.42 -19.56
CA ASP A 450 -7.20 -23.49 -18.72
C ASP A 450 -7.18 -23.11 -17.24
N VAL A 451 -7.70 -21.94 -16.92
CA VAL A 451 -7.84 -21.44 -15.54
C VAL A 451 -8.92 -22.25 -14.84
N ASP A 452 -8.67 -22.70 -13.62
CA ASP A 452 -9.65 -23.46 -12.83
C ASP A 452 -10.07 -22.76 -11.53
N THR A 453 -9.35 -21.72 -11.14
CA THR A 453 -9.59 -20.97 -9.89
C THR A 453 -9.48 -19.48 -10.16
N VAL A 454 -10.51 -18.72 -9.80
CA VAL A 454 -10.55 -17.26 -9.97
C VAL A 454 -10.83 -16.59 -8.64
N VAL A 455 -9.96 -15.67 -8.25
CA VAL A 455 -10.22 -14.77 -7.12
C VAL A 455 -10.45 -13.37 -7.67
N VAL A 456 -11.52 -12.72 -7.25
CA VAL A 456 -11.88 -11.35 -7.68
C VAL A 456 -12.12 -10.45 -6.48
N ASP A 457 -11.77 -9.18 -6.62
CA ASP A 457 -12.11 -8.14 -5.66
C ASP A 457 -13.51 -7.59 -5.99
N HIS A 458 -14.54 -8.08 -5.31
CA HIS A 458 -15.93 -7.72 -5.56
C HIS A 458 -16.26 -6.28 -5.15
N THR A 459 -15.37 -5.57 -4.46
CA THR A 459 -15.55 -4.16 -4.08
C THR A 459 -15.11 -3.22 -5.20
N ARG A 460 -14.33 -3.70 -6.18
CA ARG A 460 -13.81 -2.88 -7.27
C ARG A 460 -14.79 -2.80 -8.44
N ALA A 461 -15.17 -1.58 -8.80
CA ALA A 461 -16.06 -1.33 -9.94
C ALA A 461 -15.57 -2.00 -11.24
N GLY A 462 -14.26 -1.95 -11.52
CA GLY A 462 -13.67 -2.58 -12.71
C GLY A 462 -13.69 -4.11 -12.74
N GLN A 463 -14.06 -4.78 -11.64
CA GLN A 463 -14.17 -6.25 -11.56
C GLN A 463 -15.62 -6.75 -11.45
N ARG A 464 -16.58 -5.83 -11.41
CA ARG A 464 -18.00 -6.17 -11.28
C ARG A 464 -18.48 -7.09 -12.42
N ALA A 465 -18.05 -6.82 -13.65
CA ALA A 465 -18.41 -7.63 -14.81
C ALA A 465 -17.92 -9.08 -14.69
N ALA A 466 -16.69 -9.28 -14.21
CA ALA A 466 -16.14 -10.60 -13.94
C ALA A 466 -16.94 -11.33 -12.85
N VAL A 467 -17.27 -10.65 -11.75
CA VAL A 467 -18.06 -11.21 -10.66
C VAL A 467 -19.43 -11.69 -11.15
N GLU A 468 -20.15 -10.85 -11.90
CA GLU A 468 -21.46 -11.21 -12.47
C GLU A 468 -21.38 -12.36 -13.46
N HIS A 469 -20.37 -12.33 -14.34
CA HIS A 469 -20.16 -13.36 -15.34
C HIS A 469 -19.90 -14.73 -14.69
N LEU A 470 -18.98 -14.80 -13.73
CA LEU A 470 -18.65 -16.04 -13.03
C LEU A 470 -19.81 -16.54 -12.18
N TRP A 471 -20.52 -15.62 -11.49
CA TRP A 471 -21.67 -15.97 -10.65
C TRP A 471 -22.83 -16.57 -11.42
N ARG A 472 -23.09 -16.06 -12.64
CA ARG A 472 -24.16 -16.58 -13.52
C ARG A 472 -23.76 -17.79 -14.34
N SER A 473 -22.47 -18.08 -14.43
CA SER A 473 -21.99 -19.18 -15.25
C SER A 473 -22.27 -20.54 -14.60
N PRO A 474 -22.85 -21.50 -15.34
CA PRO A 474 -23.06 -22.84 -14.83
C PRO A 474 -21.75 -23.63 -14.62
N GLU A 475 -20.62 -23.15 -15.17
CA GLU A 475 -19.31 -23.81 -15.09
C GLU A 475 -18.57 -23.48 -13.80
N TRP A 476 -18.96 -22.44 -13.07
CA TRP A 476 -18.24 -21.94 -11.90
C TRP A 476 -19.06 -22.09 -10.62
N TRP A 477 -18.39 -22.36 -9.54
CA TRP A 477 -18.93 -22.40 -8.20
C TRP A 477 -18.34 -21.28 -7.36
N LEU A 478 -19.19 -20.55 -6.64
CA LEU A 478 -18.73 -19.63 -5.61
C LEU A 478 -18.32 -20.48 -4.39
N GLY A 479 -17.02 -20.56 -4.13
CA GLY A 479 -16.46 -21.35 -3.03
C GLY A 479 -16.38 -20.58 -1.73
N GLN A 480 -16.07 -19.28 -1.79
CA GLN A 480 -15.91 -18.43 -0.62
C GLN A 480 -16.19 -16.97 -0.94
N VAL A 481 -16.66 -16.24 0.05
CA VAL A 481 -16.78 -14.78 0.06
C VAL A 481 -16.22 -14.28 1.38
N GLN A 482 -15.19 -13.46 1.33
CA GLN A 482 -14.63 -12.84 2.52
C GLN A 482 -14.09 -11.45 2.22
N ASP A 483 -14.30 -10.52 3.12
CA ASP A 483 -13.83 -9.13 3.03
C ASP A 483 -14.09 -8.51 1.66
N ARG A 484 -13.04 -8.42 0.84
CA ARG A 484 -13.07 -7.87 -0.51
C ARG A 484 -13.08 -8.92 -1.62
N GLN A 485 -12.82 -10.18 -1.29
CA GLN A 485 -12.60 -11.22 -2.27
C GLN A 485 -13.78 -12.19 -2.36
N SER A 486 -14.04 -12.63 -3.59
CA SER A 486 -14.88 -13.77 -3.91
C SER A 486 -14.05 -14.80 -4.65
N LEU A 487 -14.10 -16.05 -4.20
CA LEU A 487 -13.44 -17.20 -4.80
C LEU A 487 -14.42 -17.97 -5.68
N PHE A 488 -14.08 -18.14 -6.95
CA PHE A 488 -14.76 -19.01 -7.88
C PHE A 488 -13.87 -20.18 -8.27
N VAL A 489 -14.43 -21.39 -8.27
CA VAL A 489 -13.73 -22.62 -8.68
C VAL A 489 -14.53 -23.29 -9.79
N ARG A 490 -13.84 -23.77 -10.83
CA ARG A 490 -14.48 -24.48 -11.94
C ARG A 490 -15.09 -25.79 -11.43
N ARG A 491 -16.34 -26.06 -11.80
CA ARG A 491 -17.02 -27.31 -11.48
C ARG A 491 -16.17 -28.50 -11.92
N GLY A 492 -16.09 -29.55 -11.11
CA GLY A 492 -15.29 -30.74 -11.39
C GLY A 492 -13.82 -30.64 -10.96
N ARG A 493 -13.28 -29.45 -10.64
CA ARG A 493 -11.92 -29.29 -10.09
C ARG A 493 -11.88 -29.35 -8.57
N ALA A 494 -13.02 -29.16 -7.91
CA ALA A 494 -13.17 -29.23 -6.45
C ALA A 494 -14.42 -30.06 -6.08
N PRO A 495 -14.41 -31.37 -6.28
CA PRO A 495 -15.60 -32.21 -6.05
C PRO A 495 -16.04 -32.25 -4.58
N SER A 496 -15.13 -32.00 -3.64
CA SER A 496 -15.41 -31.93 -2.19
C SER A 496 -15.93 -30.56 -1.75
N LEU A 497 -15.87 -29.52 -2.59
CA LEU A 497 -16.30 -28.17 -2.26
C LEU A 497 -17.83 -28.08 -2.31
N ALA A 498 -18.44 -27.72 -1.20
CA ALA A 498 -19.85 -27.30 -1.19
C ALA A 498 -19.95 -25.84 -1.65
N PRO A 499 -20.59 -25.52 -2.80
CA PRO A 499 -20.68 -24.13 -3.27
C PRO A 499 -21.58 -23.30 -2.35
N LEU A 500 -21.32 -22.00 -2.27
CA LEU A 500 -22.24 -21.05 -1.67
C LEU A 500 -23.40 -20.80 -2.65
N ARG A 501 -24.64 -20.87 -2.16
CA ARG A 501 -25.87 -20.72 -2.95
C ARG A 501 -26.73 -19.57 -2.49
N VAL A 502 -26.71 -19.28 -1.20
CA VAL A 502 -27.52 -18.25 -0.54
C VAL A 502 -26.74 -16.94 -0.46
N ILE A 503 -25.49 -17.02 -0.01
CA ILE A 503 -24.59 -15.88 0.11
C ILE A 503 -23.84 -15.70 -1.22
N GLY A 504 -24.21 -14.65 -1.95
CA GLY A 504 -23.58 -14.32 -3.21
C GLY A 504 -22.32 -13.46 -3.07
N PRO A 505 -21.62 -13.20 -4.21
CA PRO A 505 -20.41 -12.37 -4.24
C PRO A 505 -20.68 -10.98 -3.66
N GLY A 506 -19.75 -10.47 -2.86
CA GLY A 506 -19.89 -9.17 -2.21
C GLY A 506 -20.99 -9.16 -1.14
N TYR A 507 -21.25 -10.31 -0.53
CA TYR A 507 -22.32 -10.50 0.43
C TYR A 507 -23.71 -10.11 -0.12
N ARG A 508 -23.87 -10.24 -1.43
CA ARG A 508 -25.19 -10.04 -2.04
C ARG A 508 -26.12 -11.14 -1.57
N VAL A 509 -27.24 -10.72 -1.07
CA VAL A 509 -28.25 -11.60 -0.51
C VAL A 509 -29.48 -11.67 -1.41
N GLY A 510 -29.29 -11.71 -2.71
CA GLY A 510 -30.39 -11.82 -3.65
C GLY A 510 -31.36 -12.96 -3.37
N HIS A 511 -30.90 -13.99 -2.69
CA HIS A 511 -31.72 -15.12 -2.27
C HIS A 511 -32.09 -15.12 -0.77
N LEU A 512 -31.53 -14.27 0.08
CA LEU A 512 -31.90 -14.18 1.49
C LEU A 512 -33.33 -13.67 1.72
N LEU A 513 -33.84 -12.91 0.75
CA LEU A 513 -35.23 -12.45 0.72
C LEU A 513 -36.12 -13.41 -0.07
N ASP A 514 -35.58 -14.50 -0.61
CA ASP A 514 -36.32 -15.55 -1.30
C ASP A 514 -37.05 -16.41 -0.25
N PRO A 515 -38.38 -16.55 -0.30
CA PRO A 515 -39.14 -17.36 0.62
C PRO A 515 -38.74 -18.84 0.58
N ASP A 516 -38.17 -19.33 -0.51
CA ASP A 516 -37.77 -20.73 -0.70
C ASP A 516 -36.45 -21.07 0.00
N VAL A 517 -35.68 -20.08 0.47
CA VAL A 517 -34.44 -20.28 1.22
C VAL A 517 -34.74 -20.46 2.70
N SER A 518 -34.35 -21.60 3.26
CA SER A 518 -34.59 -21.86 4.70
C SER A 518 -33.61 -21.08 5.59
N ASP A 519 -34.04 -20.79 6.82
CA ASP A 519 -33.13 -20.16 7.80
C ASP A 519 -31.95 -21.06 8.16
N SER A 520 -32.09 -22.39 8.05
CA SER A 520 -31.02 -23.34 8.27
C SER A 520 -29.95 -23.27 7.19
N ASP A 521 -30.33 -23.06 5.92
CA ASP A 521 -29.36 -22.89 4.82
C ASP A 521 -28.54 -21.60 4.99
N ILE A 522 -29.22 -20.53 5.40
CA ILE A 522 -28.59 -19.25 5.72
C ILE A 522 -27.58 -19.40 6.86
N GLU A 523 -27.94 -20.09 7.93
CA GLU A 523 -27.07 -20.33 9.09
C GLU A 523 -25.86 -21.19 8.74
N GLU A 524 -26.04 -22.21 7.92
CA GLU A 524 -24.97 -23.08 7.50
C GLU A 524 -23.95 -22.35 6.62
N GLU A 525 -24.40 -21.65 5.58
CA GLU A 525 -23.50 -20.87 4.73
C GLU A 525 -22.83 -19.73 5.50
N ALA A 526 -23.56 -19.08 6.39
CA ALA A 526 -23.03 -18.05 7.26
C ALA A 526 -21.93 -18.56 8.19
N ARG A 527 -22.11 -19.76 8.75
CA ARG A 527 -21.11 -20.40 9.59
C ARG A 527 -19.86 -20.70 8.79
N ARG A 528 -20.00 -21.18 7.56
CA ARG A 528 -18.88 -21.44 6.64
C ARG A 528 -18.13 -20.18 6.27
N VAL A 529 -18.83 -19.11 5.90
CA VAL A 529 -18.23 -17.81 5.58
C VAL A 529 -17.62 -17.15 6.82
N GLY A 530 -18.22 -17.36 8.01
CA GLY A 530 -17.81 -16.75 9.28
C GLY A 530 -16.68 -17.45 10.03
N ASN A 531 -16.36 -18.70 9.69
CA ASN A 531 -15.37 -19.47 10.45
C ASN A 531 -13.93 -18.91 10.37
N HIS A 532 -13.64 -18.04 9.42
CA HIS A 532 -12.27 -17.67 9.11
C HIS A 532 -11.73 -16.41 9.78
N GLN A 533 -12.49 -15.48 10.35
CA GLN A 533 -11.93 -14.37 11.16
C GLN A 533 -12.95 -13.41 11.83
N ASN A 534 -14.22 -13.35 11.41
CA ASN A 534 -15.16 -12.33 11.89
C ASN A 534 -16.57 -12.85 12.13
N SER A 535 -16.71 -13.95 12.88
CA SER A 535 -18.00 -14.59 13.18
C SER A 535 -19.05 -13.63 13.73
N LYS A 536 -18.65 -12.63 14.55
CA LYS A 536 -19.60 -11.64 15.11
C LYS A 536 -20.17 -10.68 14.07
N ALA A 537 -19.33 -10.18 13.15
CA ALA A 537 -19.79 -9.27 12.10
C ALA A 537 -20.74 -9.97 11.13
N ILE A 538 -20.42 -11.20 10.75
CA ILE A 538 -21.26 -12.00 9.86
C ILE A 538 -22.55 -12.40 10.57
N GLN A 539 -22.50 -12.77 11.85
CA GLN A 539 -23.69 -13.03 12.66
C GLN A 539 -24.60 -11.81 12.79
N GLY A 540 -24.03 -10.61 13.09
CA GLY A 540 -24.77 -9.36 13.14
C GLY A 540 -25.41 -9.00 11.80
N TRP A 541 -24.67 -9.20 10.70
CA TRP A 541 -25.16 -8.97 9.35
C TRP A 541 -26.34 -9.91 9.01
N ILE A 542 -26.23 -11.21 9.30
CA ILE A 542 -27.28 -12.20 9.05
C ILE A 542 -28.49 -11.93 9.91
N GLN A 543 -28.31 -11.65 11.20
CA GLN A 543 -29.39 -11.31 12.09
C GLN A 543 -30.15 -10.07 11.59
N GLY A 544 -29.40 -9.03 11.16
CA GLY A 544 -30.00 -7.83 10.58
C GLY A 544 -30.83 -8.13 9.34
N LEU A 545 -30.33 -9.00 8.45
CA LEU A 545 -31.07 -9.39 7.25
C LEU A 545 -32.32 -10.25 7.56
N ARG A 546 -32.23 -11.15 8.52
CA ARG A 546 -33.40 -11.92 8.99
C ARG A 546 -34.53 -11.02 9.50
N LEU A 547 -34.18 -10.00 10.28
CA LEU A 547 -35.13 -9.02 10.80
C LEU A 547 -35.72 -8.15 9.67
N LEU A 548 -35.04 -7.96 8.57
CA LEU A 548 -35.55 -7.26 7.38
C LEU A 548 -36.43 -8.13 6.48
N ARG A 549 -36.39 -9.45 6.60
CA ARG A 549 -37.13 -10.39 5.77
C ARG A 549 -38.62 -10.12 5.67
N PRO A 550 -39.34 -9.89 6.79
CA PRO A 550 -40.77 -9.56 6.75
C PRO A 550 -41.11 -8.24 6.06
N LEU A 551 -40.10 -7.36 5.91
CA LEU A 551 -40.21 -6.06 5.25
C LEU A 551 -39.74 -6.11 3.78
N ALA A 552 -39.28 -7.27 3.29
CA ALA A 552 -38.89 -7.43 1.89
C ALA A 552 -40.12 -7.22 0.98
N ARG A 553 -39.88 -6.53 -0.15
CA ARG A 553 -40.89 -6.40 -1.21
C ARG A 553 -40.94 -7.67 -2.04
N ASP A 554 -42.07 -7.89 -2.71
CA ASP A 554 -42.24 -9.01 -3.62
C ASP A 554 -41.18 -8.96 -4.73
N GLY A 555 -40.26 -9.93 -4.70
CA GLY A 555 -39.08 -10.01 -5.55
C GLY A 555 -37.77 -9.70 -4.80
N ALA A 556 -36.85 -10.67 -4.85
CA ALA A 556 -35.60 -10.68 -4.10
C ALA A 556 -34.67 -9.46 -4.28
N HIS A 557 -34.96 -8.61 -5.25
CA HIS A 557 -34.14 -7.43 -5.60
C HIS A 557 -34.89 -6.10 -5.48
N ALA A 558 -36.13 -6.11 -4.95
CA ALA A 558 -36.99 -4.92 -4.90
C ALA A 558 -36.81 -4.05 -3.64
N GLY A 559 -35.78 -4.33 -2.82
CA GLY A 559 -35.52 -3.59 -1.58
C GLY A 559 -36.50 -3.94 -0.46
N VAL A 560 -36.61 -3.06 0.53
CA VAL A 560 -37.52 -3.24 1.70
C VAL A 560 -38.59 -2.16 1.69
N ARG A 561 -39.76 -2.52 2.14
CA ARG A 561 -40.88 -1.57 2.39
C ARG A 561 -40.78 -0.92 3.77
N MET A 562 -41.50 0.15 3.95
CA MET A 562 -41.72 0.73 5.29
C MET A 562 -42.54 -0.20 6.18
N TYR A 563 -42.35 -0.02 7.50
CA TYR A 563 -43.16 -0.74 8.49
C TYR A 563 -44.67 -0.40 8.36
N ARG A 564 -45.49 -1.38 8.69
CA ARG A 564 -46.95 -1.22 8.78
C ARG A 564 -47.47 -1.40 10.21
N THR A 565 -46.68 -2.03 11.07
CA THR A 565 -46.98 -2.26 12.48
C THR A 565 -45.82 -1.81 13.36
N ASP A 566 -46.09 -1.57 14.65
CA ASP A 566 -45.05 -1.19 15.60
C ASP A 566 -44.00 -2.31 15.79
N ASP A 567 -44.41 -3.58 15.70
CA ASP A 567 -43.51 -4.72 15.75
C ASP A 567 -42.55 -4.75 14.55
N GLU A 568 -43.05 -4.47 13.35
CA GLU A 568 -42.22 -4.35 12.15
C GLU A 568 -41.20 -3.17 12.26
N ARG A 569 -41.64 -2.07 12.87
CA ARG A 569 -40.78 -0.91 13.13
C ARG A 569 -39.66 -1.26 14.09
N GLU A 570 -39.97 -1.95 15.18
CA GLU A 570 -38.94 -2.37 16.14
C GLU A 570 -38.00 -3.41 15.52
N ALA A 571 -38.51 -4.35 14.71
CA ALA A 571 -37.66 -5.28 13.93
C ALA A 571 -36.71 -4.54 12.99
N ALA A 572 -37.15 -3.50 12.31
CA ALA A 572 -36.28 -2.67 11.44
C ALA A 572 -35.21 -1.93 12.24
N ARG A 573 -35.55 -1.42 13.45
CA ARG A 573 -34.57 -0.79 14.35
C ARG A 573 -33.56 -1.78 14.89
N GLU A 574 -33.98 -2.98 15.24
CA GLU A 574 -33.08 -4.03 15.68
C GLU A 574 -32.16 -4.50 14.55
N ALA A 575 -32.69 -4.60 13.32
CA ALA A 575 -31.90 -4.86 12.14
C ALA A 575 -30.81 -3.79 11.96
N TYR A 576 -31.15 -2.52 12.12
CA TYR A 576 -30.19 -1.44 12.06
C TYR A 576 -29.09 -1.57 13.12
N ARG A 577 -29.42 -1.94 14.35
CA ARG A 577 -28.48 -2.18 15.45
C ARG A 577 -27.52 -3.32 15.13
N SER A 578 -28.06 -4.47 14.72
CA SER A 578 -27.26 -5.66 14.34
C SER A 578 -26.32 -5.40 13.17
N LEU A 579 -26.82 -4.69 12.15
CA LEU A 579 -25.99 -4.27 11.00
C LEU A 579 -24.94 -3.21 11.40
N SER A 580 -25.21 -2.40 12.42
CA SER A 580 -24.24 -1.43 12.95
C SER A 580 -23.08 -2.12 13.66
N GLU A 581 -23.34 -3.17 14.42
CA GLU A 581 -22.29 -4.01 15.03
C GLU A 581 -21.42 -4.67 13.96
N ALA A 582 -22.01 -5.13 12.86
CA ALA A 582 -21.28 -5.65 11.71
C ALA A 582 -20.41 -4.57 11.03
N ALA A 583 -20.94 -3.35 10.89
CA ALA A 583 -20.23 -2.22 10.30
C ALA A 583 -19.05 -1.72 11.14
N GLU A 584 -19.06 -1.91 12.47
CA GLU A 584 -17.90 -1.61 13.33
C GLU A 584 -16.70 -2.51 13.03
N VAL A 585 -16.95 -3.76 12.67
CA VAL A 585 -15.92 -4.72 12.30
C VAL A 585 -15.45 -4.52 10.85
N TYR A 586 -16.38 -4.17 9.95
CA TYR A 586 -16.14 -3.93 8.53
C TYR A 586 -16.51 -2.49 8.13
N PRO A 587 -15.79 -1.47 8.59
CA PRO A 587 -16.13 -0.10 8.29
C PRO A 587 -16.01 0.19 6.79
N GLY A 588 -17.07 0.75 6.21
CA GLY A 588 -17.11 1.08 4.79
C GLY A 588 -17.43 -0.08 3.85
N PHE A 589 -17.93 -1.20 4.36
CA PHE A 589 -18.40 -2.31 3.54
C PHE A 589 -19.74 -1.91 2.89
N THR A 590 -19.73 -1.65 1.58
CA THR A 590 -20.90 -1.08 0.87
C THR A 590 -22.18 -1.84 1.10
N SER A 591 -22.14 -3.19 1.11
CA SER A 591 -23.33 -4.02 1.30
C SER A 591 -23.91 -3.88 2.72
N ILE A 592 -23.06 -3.88 3.76
CA ILE A 592 -23.50 -3.72 5.15
C ILE A 592 -24.11 -2.33 5.37
N GLU A 593 -23.42 -1.29 4.91
CA GLU A 593 -23.88 0.09 5.02
C GLU A 593 -25.16 0.33 4.22
N LEU A 594 -25.32 -0.33 3.07
CA LEU A 594 -26.53 -0.27 2.26
C LEU A 594 -27.74 -0.86 3.01
N TYR A 595 -27.59 -2.07 3.60
CA TYR A 595 -28.67 -2.69 4.36
C TYR A 595 -28.95 -1.94 5.66
N ARG A 596 -27.94 -1.32 6.30
CA ARG A 596 -28.15 -0.36 7.39
C ARG A 596 -29.05 0.80 6.97
N ALA A 597 -28.74 1.40 5.81
CA ALA A 597 -29.54 2.50 5.27
C ALA A 597 -30.98 2.06 5.00
N MET A 598 -31.16 0.85 4.44
CA MET A 598 -32.48 0.26 4.18
C MET A 598 -33.25 -0.04 5.48
N ALA A 599 -32.59 -0.57 6.50
CA ALA A 599 -33.19 -0.83 7.81
C ALA A 599 -33.67 0.46 8.48
N ALA A 600 -32.83 1.50 8.49
CA ALA A 600 -33.21 2.81 9.03
C ALA A 600 -34.34 3.45 8.22
N LEU A 601 -34.32 3.33 6.88
CA LEU A 601 -35.38 3.82 6.02
C LEU A 601 -36.72 3.08 6.28
N ALA A 602 -36.66 1.76 6.43
CA ALA A 602 -37.84 0.96 6.77
C ALA A 602 -38.46 1.37 8.11
N ALA A 603 -37.64 1.77 9.08
CA ALA A 603 -38.08 2.29 10.39
C ALA A 603 -38.44 3.79 10.38
N CYS A 604 -38.31 4.48 9.24
CA CYS A 604 -38.44 5.95 9.09
C CYS A 604 -37.45 6.75 9.97
N GLU A 605 -36.24 6.26 10.13
CA GLU A 605 -35.14 6.93 10.87
C GLU A 605 -34.21 7.65 9.87
N GLU A 606 -34.62 8.85 9.43
CA GLU A 606 -33.98 9.61 8.33
C GLU A 606 -32.50 9.86 8.57
N SER A 607 -32.11 10.34 9.75
CA SER A 607 -30.74 10.70 10.06
C SER A 607 -29.79 9.49 9.98
N GLN A 608 -30.23 8.36 10.48
CA GLN A 608 -29.49 7.10 10.48
C GLN A 608 -29.36 6.55 9.05
N SER A 609 -30.46 6.60 8.27
CA SER A 609 -30.44 6.18 6.87
C SER A 609 -29.48 7.03 6.04
N ARG A 610 -29.49 8.35 6.23
CA ARG A 610 -28.61 9.30 5.54
C ARG A 610 -27.13 9.09 5.90
N GLU A 611 -26.83 8.83 7.17
CA GLU A 611 -25.47 8.54 7.63
C GLU A 611 -24.94 7.24 7.01
N ALA A 612 -25.69 6.15 7.09
CA ALA A 612 -25.30 4.86 6.53
C ALA A 612 -25.14 4.91 5.00
N LEU A 613 -26.06 5.61 4.32
CA LEU A 613 -25.99 5.83 2.88
C LEU A 613 -24.76 6.63 2.47
N GLY A 614 -24.38 7.65 3.23
CA GLY A 614 -23.16 8.41 3.02
C GLY A 614 -21.90 7.55 3.12
N ARG A 615 -21.85 6.61 4.07
CA ARG A 615 -20.75 5.65 4.20
C ARG A 615 -20.72 4.64 3.05
N ALA A 616 -21.90 4.15 2.62
CA ALA A 616 -22.01 3.26 1.47
C ALA A 616 -21.52 3.94 0.17
N ALA A 617 -21.88 5.19 -0.06
CA ALA A 617 -21.45 5.98 -1.22
C ALA A 617 -19.94 6.28 -1.20
N TYR A 618 -19.34 6.50 -0.03
CA TYR A 618 -17.89 6.69 0.11
C TYR A 618 -17.09 5.45 -0.31
N SER A 619 -17.64 4.25 -0.10
CA SER A 619 -17.02 2.97 -0.46
C SER A 619 -17.18 2.62 -1.95
N GLY A 620 -18.06 3.31 -2.66
CA GLY A 620 -18.32 3.15 -4.10
C GLY A 620 -19.80 3.36 -4.43
N GLU A 621 -20.07 4.35 -5.28
CA GLU A 621 -21.42 4.59 -5.73
C GLU A 621 -21.92 3.42 -6.58
N THR A 622 -23.00 2.77 -6.14
CA THR A 622 -23.64 1.68 -6.84
C THR A 622 -25.06 2.08 -7.23
N ARG A 623 -25.64 1.38 -8.25
CA ARG A 623 -27.05 1.56 -8.58
C ARG A 623 -27.96 1.40 -7.36
N SER A 624 -27.68 0.44 -6.49
CA SER A 624 -28.43 0.20 -5.27
C SER A 624 -28.34 1.35 -4.28
N THR A 625 -27.15 1.96 -4.10
CA THR A 625 -27.00 3.16 -3.26
C THR A 625 -27.76 4.35 -3.81
N ALA A 626 -27.77 4.51 -5.14
CA ALA A 626 -28.56 5.54 -5.80
C ALA A 626 -30.07 5.34 -5.59
N LEU A 627 -30.57 4.10 -5.68
CA LEU A 627 -31.98 3.80 -5.46
C LEU A 627 -32.40 4.04 -4.01
N VAL A 628 -31.59 3.68 -3.02
CA VAL A 628 -31.86 4.00 -1.60
C VAL A 628 -31.89 5.50 -1.37
N ALA A 629 -30.98 6.25 -2.01
CA ALA A 629 -30.95 7.71 -1.93
C ALA A 629 -32.22 8.35 -2.51
N VAL A 630 -32.71 7.82 -3.61
CA VAL A 630 -33.98 8.24 -4.23
C VAL A 630 -35.16 7.93 -3.34
N GLU A 631 -35.26 6.71 -2.78
CA GLU A 631 -36.32 6.36 -1.82
C GLU A 631 -36.28 7.24 -0.57
N LEU A 632 -35.10 7.51 -0.03
CA LEU A 632 -34.95 8.40 1.12
C LEU A 632 -35.50 9.80 0.80
N ALA A 633 -35.15 10.37 -0.37
CA ALA A 633 -35.65 11.67 -0.80
C ALA A 633 -37.17 11.67 -1.05
N LEU A 634 -37.74 10.59 -1.57
CA LEU A 634 -39.18 10.44 -1.77
C LEU A 634 -39.96 10.40 -0.46
N ARG A 635 -39.43 9.75 0.56
CA ARG A 635 -40.15 9.47 1.83
C ARG A 635 -39.97 10.54 2.89
N THR A 636 -38.79 11.18 2.93
CA THR A 636 -38.39 12.12 3.98
C THR A 636 -38.03 13.52 3.48
N GLY A 637 -37.86 13.70 2.17
CA GLY A 637 -37.40 14.95 1.57
C GLY A 637 -38.47 16.04 1.52
N GLU A 638 -38.01 17.29 1.45
CA GLU A 638 -38.86 18.46 1.17
C GLU A 638 -39.50 18.34 -0.22
N GLU A 639 -40.54 19.13 -0.48
CA GLU A 639 -41.36 19.05 -1.70
C GLU A 639 -40.50 19.15 -2.99
N SER A 640 -39.50 20.04 -3.02
CA SER A 640 -38.56 20.16 -4.15
C SER A 640 -37.68 18.93 -4.37
N GLN A 641 -37.18 18.33 -3.29
CA GLN A 641 -36.35 17.12 -3.34
C GLN A 641 -37.18 15.93 -3.80
N ARG A 642 -38.41 15.83 -3.33
CA ARG A 642 -39.35 14.79 -3.71
C ARG A 642 -39.75 14.90 -5.19
N ALA A 643 -40.05 16.11 -5.65
CA ALA A 643 -40.37 16.34 -7.06
C ALA A 643 -39.20 15.94 -7.99
N ALA A 644 -37.96 16.25 -7.60
CA ALA A 644 -36.76 15.84 -8.32
C ALA A 644 -36.54 14.32 -8.31
N ALA A 645 -36.77 13.67 -7.16
CA ALA A 645 -36.66 12.22 -7.02
C ALA A 645 -37.75 11.49 -7.83
N THR A 646 -38.99 11.96 -7.79
CA THR A 646 -40.12 11.45 -8.59
C THR A 646 -39.80 11.55 -10.09
N ALA A 647 -39.36 12.72 -10.55
CA ALA A 647 -38.98 12.90 -11.94
C ALA A 647 -37.79 12.01 -12.37
N HIS A 648 -36.88 11.70 -11.46
CA HIS A 648 -35.79 10.79 -11.72
C HIS A 648 -36.25 9.33 -11.87
N VAL A 649 -37.12 8.85 -10.96
CA VAL A 649 -37.69 7.49 -11.01
C VAL A 649 -38.54 7.28 -12.25
N VAL A 650 -39.38 8.26 -12.61
CA VAL A 650 -40.19 8.21 -13.81
C VAL A 650 -39.31 8.08 -15.05
N ARG A 651 -38.25 8.87 -15.18
CA ARG A 651 -37.29 8.73 -16.28
C ARG A 651 -36.59 7.36 -16.28
N LEU A 652 -36.25 6.79 -15.13
CA LEU A 652 -35.67 5.45 -15.05
C LEU A 652 -36.67 4.39 -15.53
N SER A 653 -37.95 4.53 -15.22
CA SER A 653 -39.01 3.60 -15.66
C SER A 653 -39.31 3.66 -17.13
N GLU A 654 -39.01 4.77 -17.83
CA GLU A 654 -39.13 4.94 -19.28
C GLU A 654 -37.97 4.32 -20.08
N HIS A 655 -36.86 4.03 -19.43
CA HIS A 655 -35.68 3.38 -20.05
C HIS A 655 -35.86 1.86 -20.04
N GLU A 656 -35.83 1.22 -21.22
CA GLU A 656 -36.14 -0.20 -21.45
C GLU A 656 -35.33 -1.16 -20.54
N GLU A 657 -34.08 -0.86 -20.26
CA GLU A 657 -33.20 -1.63 -19.40
C GLU A 657 -33.50 -1.44 -17.90
N SER A 658 -33.94 -0.24 -17.52
CA SER A 658 -34.27 0.13 -16.13
C SER A 658 -35.72 -0.17 -15.77
N ALA A 659 -36.62 -0.18 -16.73
CA ALA A 659 -38.04 -0.53 -16.54
C ALA A 659 -38.22 -2.00 -16.11
N ARG A 660 -37.25 -2.86 -16.42
CA ARG A 660 -37.24 -4.28 -16.02
C ARG A 660 -36.66 -4.51 -14.62
N ASP A 661 -36.18 -3.46 -13.95
CA ASP A 661 -35.64 -3.58 -12.60
C ASP A 661 -36.79 -3.64 -11.57
N PRO A 662 -36.93 -4.74 -10.82
CA PRO A 662 -38.00 -4.90 -9.85
C PRO A 662 -38.02 -3.80 -8.78
N TRP A 663 -36.85 -3.24 -8.42
CA TRP A 663 -36.79 -2.16 -7.42
C TRP A 663 -37.32 -0.84 -7.97
N VAL A 664 -36.99 -0.49 -9.22
CA VAL A 664 -37.55 0.71 -9.88
C VAL A 664 -39.07 0.58 -9.98
N ALA A 665 -39.59 -0.59 -10.39
CA ALA A 665 -41.01 -0.85 -10.44
C ALA A 665 -41.68 -0.73 -9.06
N ALA A 666 -41.05 -1.24 -8.01
CA ALA A 666 -41.54 -1.16 -6.65
C ALA A 666 -41.55 0.29 -6.12
N ILE A 667 -40.54 1.10 -6.43
CA ILE A 667 -40.52 2.52 -6.06
C ILE A 667 -41.64 3.27 -6.79
N VAL A 668 -41.85 2.98 -8.05
CA VAL A 668 -42.95 3.60 -8.84
C VAL A 668 -44.31 3.29 -8.25
N SER A 669 -44.53 2.05 -7.79
CA SER A 669 -45.79 1.65 -7.14
C SER A 669 -46.01 2.31 -5.78
N ASP A 670 -44.98 2.76 -5.10
CA ASP A 670 -44.97 3.30 -3.75
C ASP A 670 -44.68 4.82 -3.68
N LEU A 671 -44.80 5.56 -4.78
CA LEU A 671 -44.44 6.97 -4.87
C LEU A 671 -45.12 7.88 -3.84
N ASP A 672 -46.34 7.54 -3.41
CA ASP A 672 -47.12 8.33 -2.46
C ASP A 672 -46.88 7.98 -0.98
N THR A 673 -46.14 6.93 -0.72
CA THR A 673 -45.91 6.47 0.67
C THR A 673 -44.90 7.40 1.37
N ARG A 674 -45.23 7.92 2.55
CA ARG A 674 -44.43 8.83 3.36
C ARG A 674 -44.12 8.25 4.74
N CYS A 675 -43.00 8.68 5.30
CA CYS A 675 -42.77 8.54 6.72
C CYS A 675 -43.76 9.41 7.52
N PRO A 676 -44.39 8.91 8.58
CA PRO A 676 -45.34 9.65 9.40
C PRO A 676 -44.71 10.85 10.11
#